data_6a36cce490168a2d339d75d40d339b40
#
_entry.id   6a36cce490168a2d339d75d40d339b40
#
_cell.length_a   1.000
_cell.length_b   1.000
_cell.length_c   1.000
_cell.angle_alpha   90.00
_cell.angle_beta   90.00
_cell.angle_gamma   90.00
#
_symmetry.space_group_name_H-M   'P 1'
#
loop_
_entity.id
_entity.type
_entity.pdbx_description
1 polymer ?
#
loop_
_entity_poly.entity_id
_entity_poly.type
_entity_poly.pdbx_seq_one_letter_code
_entity_poly.pdbx_strand_id
1 'polypeptide(L)'
;MNDTLFNPKTCEFAEFDAETRRLLRATVDWFERKGKARLLADSRDRVWYSDFLDFVKSEKVFATFLTPAAQADGDPNKRWDTARIAMMSKILGFYGMQYWYVWQVTILGLGPIWQSRNAAAKSRAAAALDSGEIFAFGLSEQAHGADIYSTDMILEPKARGGFSATGGKYYIGNGNAAAMVSVFGRRADKPVIDSADFQRKMTDEEYSGYLFFAADSRHRNYRLRKNVVDSQMYVAAFDLDNYPVREEDILHTGRDAFDAAMNTVNVGKFNLGFGAVGACEHAMYEAVTHAENRILFGHRVTEFPQVRALLADNYARLIGMKLYSERAIDYMRSAHADDRRYLLFNAIEKMSVTRQGQRLYEDIADVIAARGFENDMYFPMAMIGMFGLPRLEGTVHVNLALSLKFMPAYMFHPADAGLAALRYLPGTALAPKRAVRVVSEALSWASRRAATPASKAVPKLRTEFARAAHPPVPTRRDPADDEFLFHQGPSKGLGRIRFADWRPIFEQHAHIPNVAVFLDQALAFQTLLATATPTPAQQQDVDFLFALGELFTMLPYAQLILEQAAIEGADQAILDQLFDLFVRDFSKHAVTLNGKPSATKAQQVRALDLVRRPVPDAERFEQVLGRVRGLAGAYEMSA
;
A
#
# COMPACT_ATOMS: atom_id res chain seq x y z
N MET A 1 22.93 -2.04 10.87
CA MET A 1 22.60 -0.66 11.29
C MET A 1 21.77 0.01 10.21
N ASN A 2 20.47 -0.33 10.12
CA ASN A 2 19.60 0.23 9.09
C ASN A 2 18.55 1.21 9.66
N ASP A 3 18.83 1.77 10.83
CA ASP A 3 17.97 2.79 11.47
C ASP A 3 18.20 4.20 10.90
N THR A 4 19.01 4.32 9.86
CA THR A 4 19.30 5.59 9.21
C THR A 4 18.37 5.82 8.04
N LEU A 5 18.04 7.07 7.79
CA LEU A 5 17.32 7.46 6.58
C LEU A 5 18.16 7.14 5.33
N PHE A 6 17.47 6.91 4.23
CA PHE A 6 18.11 6.71 2.94
C PHE A 6 18.91 7.96 2.55
N ASN A 7 20.21 7.79 2.37
CA ASN A 7 21.08 8.81 1.81
C ASN A 7 21.56 8.34 0.43
N PRO A 8 21.06 8.95 -0.65
CA PRO A 8 21.38 8.49 -2.00
C PRO A 8 22.87 8.61 -2.34
N LYS A 9 23.61 9.54 -1.73
CA LYS A 9 25.05 9.74 -2.00
C LYS A 9 25.93 8.64 -1.40
N THR A 10 25.48 7.98 -0.35
CA THR A 10 26.27 6.96 0.37
C THR A 10 25.71 5.55 0.29
N CYS A 11 24.47 5.38 -0.21
CA CYS A 11 23.84 4.07 -0.34
C CYS A 11 24.50 3.26 -1.45
N GLU A 12 24.97 2.05 -1.14
CA GLU A 12 25.63 1.15 -2.09
C GLU A 12 24.69 0.15 -2.77
N PHE A 13 23.45 0.04 -2.30
CA PHE A 13 22.44 -0.93 -2.77
C PHE A 13 22.96 -2.37 -2.76
N ALA A 14 23.77 -2.72 -1.75
CA ALA A 14 24.52 -3.98 -1.70
C ALA A 14 23.63 -5.23 -1.67
N GLU A 15 22.38 -5.09 -1.27
CA GLU A 15 21.36 -6.15 -1.23
C GLU A 15 20.84 -6.59 -2.61
N PHE A 16 21.15 -5.84 -3.66
CA PHE A 16 20.67 -6.11 -5.02
C PHE A 16 21.77 -6.70 -5.92
N ASP A 17 21.35 -7.35 -7.01
CA ASP A 17 22.25 -7.82 -8.07
C ASP A 17 22.98 -6.66 -8.77
N ALA A 18 24.02 -7.00 -9.53
CA ALA A 18 24.91 -6.02 -10.13
C ALA A 18 24.20 -5.04 -11.09
N GLU A 19 23.27 -5.54 -11.93
CA GLU A 19 22.54 -4.69 -12.88
C GLU A 19 21.52 -3.80 -12.17
N THR A 20 20.80 -4.34 -11.19
CA THR A 20 19.90 -3.55 -10.35
C THR A 20 20.66 -2.42 -9.64
N ARG A 21 21.81 -2.73 -9.01
CA ARG A 21 22.67 -1.69 -8.38
C ARG A 21 23.11 -0.63 -9.37
N ARG A 22 23.54 -1.04 -10.57
CA ARG A 22 23.94 -0.11 -11.64
C ARG A 22 22.82 0.86 -11.99
N LEU A 23 21.60 0.36 -12.20
CA LEU A 23 20.46 1.18 -12.59
C LEU A 23 19.97 2.10 -11.47
N LEU A 24 19.93 1.61 -10.22
CA LEU A 24 19.60 2.43 -9.06
C LEU A 24 20.61 3.57 -8.88
N ARG A 25 21.92 3.26 -9.00
CA ARG A 25 22.99 4.26 -8.94
C ARG A 25 22.89 5.27 -10.10
N ALA A 26 22.71 4.79 -11.33
CA ALA A 26 22.54 5.65 -12.49
C ALA A 26 21.36 6.62 -12.34
N THR A 27 20.26 6.15 -11.70
CA THR A 27 19.09 6.98 -11.42
C THR A 27 19.42 8.07 -10.39
N VAL A 28 20.08 7.73 -9.30
CA VAL A 28 20.57 8.70 -8.30
C VAL A 28 21.47 9.73 -8.97
N ASP A 29 22.47 9.28 -9.73
CA ASP A 29 23.44 10.15 -10.40
C ASP A 29 22.77 11.07 -11.43
N TRP A 30 21.71 10.61 -12.09
CA TRP A 30 20.92 11.44 -12.99
C TRP A 30 20.26 12.61 -12.24
N PHE A 31 19.62 12.35 -11.10
CA PHE A 31 18.99 13.40 -10.30
C PHE A 31 20.01 14.36 -9.69
N GLU A 32 21.13 13.85 -9.18
CA GLU A 32 22.20 14.68 -8.60
C GLU A 32 22.84 15.58 -9.67
N ARG A 33 22.99 15.10 -10.92
CA ARG A 33 23.44 15.94 -12.05
C ARG A 33 22.40 16.95 -12.50
N LYS A 34 21.10 16.61 -12.45
CA LYS A 34 20.02 17.55 -12.77
C LYS A 34 19.99 18.72 -11.77
N GLY A 35 20.28 18.44 -10.54
CA GLY A 35 20.39 19.40 -9.46
C GLY A 35 19.04 19.93 -8.94
N LYS A 36 19.06 20.40 -7.71
CA LYS A 36 17.88 20.90 -6.99
C LYS A 36 17.21 22.07 -7.72
N ALA A 37 18.01 23.06 -8.13
CA ALA A 37 17.49 24.27 -8.77
C ALA A 37 16.69 23.96 -10.05
N ARG A 38 17.21 23.04 -10.90
CA ARG A 38 16.52 22.64 -12.12
C ARG A 38 15.27 21.82 -11.84
N LEU A 39 15.32 20.89 -10.87
CA LEU A 39 14.14 20.12 -10.44
C LEU A 39 13.00 21.02 -9.99
N LEU A 40 13.29 22.00 -9.14
CA LEU A 40 12.29 22.95 -8.62
C LEU A 40 11.73 23.85 -9.74
N ALA A 41 12.60 24.33 -10.66
CA ALA A 41 12.17 25.13 -11.80
C ALA A 41 11.21 24.33 -12.70
N ASP A 42 11.59 23.11 -13.08
CA ASP A 42 10.77 22.25 -13.95
C ASP A 42 9.42 21.91 -13.28
N SER A 43 9.41 21.70 -11.97
CA SER A 43 8.17 21.44 -11.21
C SER A 43 7.25 22.66 -11.21
N ARG A 44 7.78 23.85 -10.91
CA ARG A 44 7.03 25.10 -10.89
C ARG A 44 6.46 25.44 -12.28
N ASP A 45 7.29 25.29 -13.34
CA ASP A 45 6.92 25.61 -14.69
C ASP A 45 6.16 24.44 -15.37
N ARG A 46 5.96 23.33 -14.64
CA ARG A 46 5.23 22.12 -15.08
C ARG A 46 5.78 21.55 -16.39
N VAL A 47 7.10 21.59 -16.53
CA VAL A 47 7.78 21.06 -17.73
C VAL A 47 7.58 19.55 -17.79
N TRP A 48 7.17 19.06 -18.97
CA TRP A 48 7.11 17.62 -19.19
C TRP A 48 8.52 17.01 -19.07
N TYR A 49 8.64 15.91 -18.37
CA TYR A 49 9.92 15.28 -18.00
C TYR A 49 10.53 14.44 -19.14
N SER A 50 10.63 15.03 -20.35
CA SER A 50 11.21 14.36 -21.52
C SER A 50 12.64 13.90 -21.27
N ASP A 51 13.45 14.71 -20.61
CA ASP A 51 14.84 14.39 -20.25
C ASP A 51 14.96 13.16 -19.34
N PHE A 52 14.02 12.99 -18.39
CA PHE A 52 13.94 11.79 -17.58
C PHE A 52 13.54 10.57 -18.41
N LEU A 53 12.59 10.71 -19.31
CA LEU A 53 12.17 9.61 -20.20
C LEU A 53 13.28 9.23 -21.18
N ASP A 54 14.08 10.18 -21.66
CA ASP A 54 15.28 9.91 -22.47
C ASP A 54 16.33 9.12 -21.66
N PHE A 55 16.53 9.46 -20.39
CA PHE A 55 17.37 8.68 -19.47
C PHE A 55 16.82 7.28 -19.28
N VAL A 56 15.52 7.13 -18.95
CA VAL A 56 14.84 5.83 -18.78
C VAL A 56 15.02 4.94 -20.01
N LYS A 57 14.90 5.53 -21.20
CA LYS A 57 15.09 4.84 -22.48
C LYS A 57 16.54 4.42 -22.70
N SER A 58 17.51 5.33 -22.51
CA SER A 58 18.92 5.06 -22.76
C SER A 58 19.48 3.99 -21.82
N GLU A 59 19.08 4.00 -20.55
CA GLU A 59 19.53 3.03 -19.54
C GLU A 59 18.65 1.77 -19.47
N LYS A 60 17.55 1.71 -20.22
CA LYS A 60 16.57 0.59 -20.17
C LYS A 60 15.93 0.38 -18.79
N VAL A 61 15.77 1.45 -18.00
CA VAL A 61 15.32 1.33 -16.59
C VAL A 61 13.97 0.64 -16.49
N PHE A 62 12.94 1.16 -17.21
CA PHE A 62 11.59 0.60 -17.14
C PHE A 62 11.54 -0.81 -17.76
N ALA A 63 12.24 -1.03 -18.86
CA ALA A 63 12.33 -2.33 -19.51
C ALA A 63 12.91 -3.39 -18.57
N THR A 64 14.01 -3.08 -17.89
CA THR A 64 14.69 -4.02 -16.99
C THR A 64 13.84 -4.36 -15.76
N PHE A 65 13.17 -3.37 -15.17
CA PHE A 65 12.43 -3.58 -13.92
C PHE A 65 10.99 -4.06 -14.12
N LEU A 66 10.33 -3.69 -15.24
CA LEU A 66 8.89 -3.86 -15.41
C LEU A 66 8.51 -4.95 -16.43
N THR A 67 9.47 -5.54 -17.13
CA THR A 67 9.21 -6.68 -18.02
C THR A 67 9.31 -7.98 -17.24
N PRO A 68 8.25 -8.80 -17.14
CA PRO A 68 8.34 -10.14 -16.54
C PRO A 68 9.33 -11.04 -17.28
N ALA A 69 9.94 -11.99 -16.58
CA ALA A 69 10.94 -12.90 -17.16
C ALA A 69 10.43 -13.68 -18.39
N ALA A 70 9.15 -14.04 -18.40
CA ALA A 70 8.51 -14.72 -19.53
C ALA A 70 8.44 -13.87 -20.82
N GLN A 71 8.63 -12.55 -20.75
CA GLN A 71 8.66 -11.60 -21.88
C GLN A 71 10.04 -10.94 -22.07
N ALA A 72 11.06 -11.46 -21.41
CA ALA A 72 12.41 -10.87 -21.39
C ALA A 72 13.29 -11.23 -22.61
N ASP A 73 12.81 -12.05 -23.53
CA ASP A 73 13.55 -12.55 -24.70
C ASP A 73 14.94 -13.11 -24.35
N GLY A 74 15.02 -13.78 -23.18
CA GLY A 74 16.25 -14.41 -22.69
C GLY A 74 17.22 -13.47 -21.95
N ASP A 75 16.88 -12.20 -21.76
CA ASP A 75 17.69 -11.28 -20.93
C ASP A 75 17.49 -11.60 -19.44
N PRO A 76 18.50 -12.11 -18.72
CA PRO A 76 18.38 -12.51 -17.31
C PRO A 76 18.20 -11.32 -16.36
N ASN A 77 18.46 -10.10 -16.81
CA ASN A 77 18.30 -8.89 -15.99
C ASN A 77 16.85 -8.41 -15.96
N LYS A 78 16.06 -8.74 -17.00
CA LYS A 78 14.64 -8.38 -17.07
C LYS A 78 13.81 -9.37 -16.27
N ARG A 79 13.20 -8.88 -15.21
CA ARG A 79 12.24 -9.63 -14.40
C ARG A 79 11.41 -8.66 -13.56
N TRP A 80 10.24 -9.09 -13.16
CA TRP A 80 9.45 -8.39 -12.15
C TRP A 80 9.92 -8.83 -10.76
N ASP A 81 10.57 -7.94 -10.02
CA ASP A 81 11.01 -8.17 -8.64
C ASP A 81 10.54 -7.00 -7.79
N THR A 82 9.58 -7.26 -6.92
CA THR A 82 8.90 -6.23 -6.11
C THR A 82 9.87 -5.44 -5.23
N ALA A 83 10.95 -6.05 -4.72
CA ALA A 83 11.92 -5.35 -3.87
C ALA A 83 12.70 -4.28 -4.64
N ARG A 84 13.20 -4.59 -5.85
CA ARG A 84 13.92 -3.59 -6.65
C ARG A 84 13.00 -2.51 -7.22
N ILE A 85 11.74 -2.87 -7.55
CA ILE A 85 10.71 -1.92 -7.96
C ILE A 85 10.39 -0.95 -6.81
N ALA A 86 10.29 -1.44 -5.59
CA ALA A 86 10.08 -0.65 -4.39
C ALA A 86 11.24 0.31 -4.09
N MET A 87 12.50 -0.15 -4.24
CA MET A 87 13.66 0.71 -4.06
C MET A 87 13.70 1.83 -5.12
N MET A 88 13.38 1.54 -6.38
CA MET A 88 13.22 2.57 -7.40
C MET A 88 12.12 3.56 -7.03
N SER A 89 10.97 3.09 -6.54
CA SER A 89 9.89 3.95 -6.06
C SER A 89 10.33 4.89 -4.94
N LYS A 90 11.15 4.38 -4.00
CA LYS A 90 11.71 5.16 -2.91
C LYS A 90 12.65 6.26 -3.43
N ILE A 91 13.56 5.93 -4.35
CA ILE A 91 14.47 6.90 -4.99
C ILE A 91 13.68 7.98 -5.72
N LEU A 92 12.71 7.59 -6.55
CA LEU A 92 11.92 8.55 -7.31
C LEU A 92 11.09 9.46 -6.39
N GLY A 93 10.48 8.90 -5.32
CA GLY A 93 9.77 9.68 -4.31
C GLY A 93 10.68 10.64 -3.56
N PHE A 94 11.92 10.24 -3.27
CA PHE A 94 12.93 11.06 -2.62
C PHE A 94 13.27 12.32 -3.43
N TYR A 95 13.44 12.19 -4.75
CA TYR A 95 13.79 13.32 -5.61
C TYR A 95 12.59 14.13 -6.10
N GLY A 96 11.45 13.48 -6.34
CA GLY A 96 10.25 14.20 -6.76
C GLY A 96 9.07 13.30 -7.07
N MET A 97 7.94 13.58 -6.43
CA MET A 97 6.72 12.79 -6.56
C MET A 97 6.18 12.70 -7.99
N GLN A 98 6.48 13.65 -8.87
CA GLN A 98 6.12 13.62 -10.28
C GLN A 98 6.85 12.52 -11.06
N TYR A 99 8.11 12.24 -10.72
CA TYR A 99 8.89 11.13 -11.32
C TYR A 99 8.44 9.77 -10.77
N TRP A 100 8.14 9.72 -9.47
CA TRP A 100 7.49 8.56 -8.89
C TRP A 100 6.14 8.28 -9.56
N TYR A 101 5.37 9.33 -9.86
CA TYR A 101 4.03 9.18 -10.42
C TYR A 101 4.06 8.54 -11.83
N VAL A 102 4.96 8.96 -12.73
CA VAL A 102 5.08 8.36 -14.06
C VAL A 102 5.48 6.88 -13.98
N TRP A 103 6.32 6.53 -13.02
CA TRP A 103 6.69 5.15 -12.72
C TRP A 103 5.50 4.33 -12.24
N GLN A 104 4.81 4.80 -11.19
CA GLN A 104 3.66 4.12 -10.59
C GLN A 104 2.54 3.88 -11.61
N VAL A 105 2.17 4.88 -12.40
CA VAL A 105 1.07 4.72 -13.36
C VAL A 105 1.47 3.88 -14.57
N THR A 106 2.76 3.81 -14.92
CA THR A 106 3.27 2.83 -15.88
C THR A 106 3.08 1.40 -15.36
N ILE A 107 3.40 1.15 -14.09
CA ILE A 107 3.16 -0.15 -13.43
C ILE A 107 1.69 -0.54 -13.48
N LEU A 108 0.79 0.39 -13.16
CA LEU A 108 -0.65 0.14 -13.22
C LEU A 108 -1.13 -0.16 -14.65
N GLY A 109 -0.65 0.61 -15.63
CA GLY A 109 -1.01 0.40 -17.03
C GLY A 109 -0.59 -0.97 -17.57
N LEU A 110 0.54 -1.47 -17.10
CA LEU A 110 1.06 -2.80 -17.44
C LEU A 110 0.29 -3.95 -16.76
N GLY A 111 -0.32 -3.70 -15.60
CA GLY A 111 -0.98 -4.74 -14.82
C GLY A 111 -1.99 -5.58 -15.61
N PRO A 112 -3.01 -5.01 -16.27
CA PRO A 112 -3.94 -5.78 -17.09
C PRO A 112 -3.29 -6.49 -18.28
N ILE A 113 -2.20 -5.91 -18.84
CA ILE A 113 -1.49 -6.51 -19.98
C ILE A 113 -0.77 -7.78 -19.53
N TRP A 114 0.02 -7.70 -18.44
CA TRP A 114 0.75 -8.87 -17.94
C TRP A 114 -0.16 -9.98 -17.43
N GLN A 115 -1.32 -9.65 -16.86
CA GLN A 115 -2.33 -10.61 -16.43
C GLN A 115 -3.08 -11.27 -17.59
N SER A 116 -3.07 -10.67 -18.80
CA SER A 116 -3.83 -11.17 -19.94
C SER A 116 -3.26 -12.47 -20.53
N ARG A 117 -4.09 -13.17 -21.30
CA ARG A 117 -3.65 -14.29 -22.16
C ARG A 117 -3.25 -13.82 -23.56
N ASN A 118 -3.29 -12.51 -23.82
CA ASN A 118 -3.00 -11.91 -25.12
C ASN A 118 -1.49 -11.78 -25.34
N ALA A 119 -0.89 -12.78 -25.98
CA ALA A 119 0.55 -12.81 -26.25
C ALA A 119 1.00 -11.64 -27.14
N ALA A 120 0.19 -11.23 -28.12
CA ALA A 120 0.51 -10.11 -29.00
C ALA A 120 0.56 -8.78 -28.24
N ALA A 121 -0.38 -8.53 -27.31
CA ALA A 121 -0.36 -7.35 -26.47
C ALA A 121 0.84 -7.35 -25.51
N LYS A 122 1.21 -8.50 -24.92
CA LYS A 122 2.41 -8.65 -24.09
C LYS A 122 3.69 -8.35 -24.86
N SER A 123 3.84 -8.89 -26.06
CA SER A 123 5.02 -8.62 -26.91
C SER A 123 5.11 -7.14 -27.31
N ARG A 124 3.98 -6.50 -27.65
CA ARG A 124 3.95 -5.05 -27.94
C ARG A 124 4.35 -4.24 -26.71
N ALA A 125 3.88 -4.62 -25.53
CA ALA A 125 4.24 -3.92 -24.28
C ALA A 125 5.72 -4.06 -23.94
N ALA A 126 6.31 -5.26 -24.08
CA ALA A 126 7.74 -5.47 -23.88
C ALA A 126 8.59 -4.62 -24.84
N ALA A 127 8.26 -4.61 -26.13
CA ALA A 127 8.92 -3.78 -27.14
C ALA A 127 8.76 -2.27 -26.86
N ALA A 128 7.61 -1.83 -26.40
CA ALA A 128 7.36 -0.44 -26.01
C ALA A 128 8.21 -0.05 -24.78
N LEU A 129 8.33 -0.90 -23.77
CA LEU A 129 9.23 -0.68 -22.63
C LEU A 129 10.70 -0.57 -23.07
N ASP A 130 11.14 -1.42 -23.98
CA ASP A 130 12.49 -1.35 -24.56
C ASP A 130 12.74 -0.05 -25.33
N SER A 131 11.70 0.56 -25.84
CA SER A 131 11.74 1.86 -26.51
C SER A 131 11.61 3.06 -25.54
N GLY A 132 11.48 2.80 -24.23
CA GLY A 132 11.34 3.83 -23.20
C GLY A 132 9.93 4.44 -23.12
N GLU A 133 8.94 3.77 -23.69
CA GLU A 133 7.55 4.22 -23.67
C GLU A 133 6.90 4.00 -22.30
N ILE A 134 5.87 4.79 -21.99
CA ILE A 134 5.10 4.75 -20.75
C ILE A 134 3.70 4.20 -20.99
N PHE A 135 3.06 3.76 -19.90
CA PHE A 135 1.75 3.12 -19.91
C PHE A 135 0.77 3.86 -19.01
N ALA A 136 -0.54 3.64 -19.22
CA ALA A 136 -1.59 4.25 -18.43
C ALA A 136 -2.70 3.25 -18.10
N PHE A 137 -3.41 3.51 -16.98
CA PHE A 137 -4.47 2.68 -16.45
C PHE A 137 -5.81 3.42 -16.51
N GLY A 138 -6.58 3.18 -17.53
CA GLY A 138 -7.86 3.82 -17.83
C GLY A 138 -9.03 3.16 -17.09
N LEU A 139 -9.03 3.20 -15.74
CA LEU A 139 -10.08 2.60 -14.91
C LEU A 139 -11.15 3.62 -14.52
N SER A 140 -10.77 4.68 -13.80
CA SER A 140 -11.69 5.64 -13.20
C SER A 140 -12.32 6.60 -14.21
N GLU A 141 -13.49 7.11 -13.86
CA GLU A 141 -14.28 8.08 -14.62
C GLU A 141 -14.64 9.27 -13.73
N GLN A 142 -15.13 10.36 -14.30
CA GLN A 142 -15.47 11.54 -13.52
C GLN A 142 -16.62 11.26 -12.52
N ALA A 143 -17.58 10.42 -12.93
CA ALA A 143 -18.72 10.03 -12.12
C ALA A 143 -18.46 8.75 -11.30
N HIS A 144 -17.49 7.89 -11.71
CA HIS A 144 -17.27 6.57 -11.14
C HIS A 144 -15.83 6.40 -10.66
N GLY A 145 -15.64 6.23 -9.35
CA GLY A 145 -14.34 6.00 -8.72
C GLY A 145 -14.21 4.58 -8.16
N ALA A 146 -14.68 4.36 -6.94
CA ALA A 146 -14.63 3.05 -6.30
C ALA A 146 -15.70 2.06 -6.83
N ASP A 147 -16.74 2.55 -7.45
CA ASP A 147 -17.87 1.82 -8.03
C ASP A 147 -17.62 1.45 -9.51
N ILE A 148 -16.47 0.83 -9.78
CA ILE A 148 -16.01 0.51 -11.15
C ILE A 148 -16.99 -0.33 -11.97
N TYR A 149 -17.92 -1.06 -11.33
CA TYR A 149 -18.96 -1.80 -12.02
C TYR A 149 -19.98 -0.91 -12.73
N SER A 150 -20.05 0.36 -12.39
CA SER A 150 -20.96 1.34 -13.00
C SER A 150 -20.36 2.06 -14.20
N THR A 151 -19.22 1.58 -14.74
CA THR A 151 -18.49 2.26 -15.84
C THR A 151 -19.40 2.69 -17.00
N ASP A 152 -19.22 3.93 -17.45
CA ASP A 152 -19.89 4.57 -18.60
C ASP A 152 -19.10 4.41 -19.92
N MET A 153 -17.92 3.76 -19.89
CA MET A 153 -17.20 3.40 -21.10
C MET A 153 -17.92 2.24 -21.81
N ILE A 154 -18.56 2.53 -22.95
CA ILE A 154 -19.41 1.59 -23.68
C ILE A 154 -18.68 1.04 -24.90
N LEU A 155 -18.76 -0.29 -25.08
CA LEU A 155 -18.21 -1.00 -26.23
C LEU A 155 -19.35 -1.61 -27.04
N GLU A 156 -19.60 -1.05 -28.23
CA GLU A 156 -20.59 -1.57 -29.19
C GLU A 156 -19.95 -2.64 -30.07
N PRO A 157 -20.51 -3.87 -30.12
CA PRO A 157 -20.00 -4.92 -31.00
C PRO A 157 -20.11 -4.54 -32.49
N LYS A 158 -19.08 -4.84 -33.27
CA LYS A 158 -19.06 -4.64 -34.73
C LYS A 158 -19.37 -5.93 -35.49
N ALA A 159 -20.08 -5.82 -36.62
CA ALA A 159 -20.46 -6.95 -37.45
C ALA A 159 -19.25 -7.76 -37.99
N ARG A 160 -18.07 -7.12 -38.13
CA ARG A 160 -16.84 -7.77 -38.63
C ARG A 160 -15.88 -8.18 -37.53
N GLY A 161 -16.33 -8.26 -36.27
CA GLY A 161 -15.53 -8.52 -35.09
C GLY A 161 -14.98 -7.23 -34.43
N GLY A 162 -14.55 -7.37 -33.18
CA GLY A 162 -14.12 -6.24 -32.35
C GLY A 162 -15.26 -5.34 -31.89
N PHE A 163 -14.90 -4.14 -31.43
CA PHE A 163 -15.84 -3.18 -30.84
C PHE A 163 -15.57 -1.76 -31.29
N SER A 164 -16.54 -0.88 -31.04
CA SER A 164 -16.40 0.57 -31.04
C SER A 164 -16.54 1.07 -29.62
N ALA A 165 -15.48 1.67 -29.06
CA ALA A 165 -15.51 2.19 -27.70
C ALA A 165 -15.84 3.68 -27.68
N THR A 166 -16.80 4.08 -26.83
CA THR A 166 -17.20 5.48 -26.61
C THR A 166 -17.40 5.74 -25.13
N GLY A 167 -16.78 6.80 -24.63
CA GLY A 167 -16.87 7.21 -23.21
C GLY A 167 -15.67 8.02 -22.78
N GLY A 168 -15.71 8.54 -21.54
CA GLY A 168 -14.65 9.35 -20.96
C GLY A 168 -13.96 8.67 -19.79
N LYS A 169 -12.66 8.87 -19.68
CA LYS A 169 -11.86 8.47 -18.50
C LYS A 169 -11.28 9.71 -17.83
N TYR A 170 -11.14 9.64 -16.51
CA TYR A 170 -10.76 10.77 -15.69
C TYR A 170 -9.81 10.33 -14.56
N TYR A 171 -8.86 11.17 -14.17
CA TYR A 171 -7.78 10.86 -13.23
C TYR A 171 -6.78 9.81 -13.76
N ILE A 172 -6.45 9.88 -15.06
CA ILE A 172 -5.60 8.90 -15.71
C ILE A 172 -4.17 9.43 -15.85
N GLY A 173 -3.28 9.01 -14.98
CA GLY A 173 -1.86 9.32 -15.10
C GLY A 173 -1.27 8.81 -16.41
N ASN A 174 -0.31 9.53 -16.98
CA ASN A 174 0.33 9.24 -18.28
C ASN A 174 -0.63 9.22 -19.48
N GLY A 175 -1.92 9.44 -19.30
CA GLY A 175 -2.90 9.35 -20.39
C GLY A 175 -2.69 10.36 -21.52
N ASN A 176 -1.77 11.31 -21.35
CA ASN A 176 -1.36 12.27 -22.39
C ASN A 176 -0.39 11.69 -23.43
N ALA A 177 0.40 10.66 -23.06
CA ALA A 177 1.52 10.18 -23.88
C ALA A 177 1.77 8.67 -23.84
N ALA A 178 0.87 7.90 -23.19
CA ALA A 178 1.06 6.46 -23.04
C ALA A 178 0.99 5.73 -24.39
N ALA A 179 1.96 4.83 -24.63
CA ALA A 179 1.94 3.96 -25.81
C ALA A 179 0.76 3.00 -25.78
N MET A 180 0.41 2.51 -24.59
CA MET A 180 -0.76 1.67 -24.37
C MET A 180 -1.49 2.13 -23.10
N VAL A 181 -2.79 2.37 -23.23
CA VAL A 181 -3.71 2.66 -22.12
C VAL A 181 -4.58 1.44 -21.91
N SER A 182 -4.46 0.77 -20.77
CA SER A 182 -5.36 -0.32 -20.41
C SER A 182 -6.70 0.25 -19.97
N VAL A 183 -7.73 0.16 -20.82
CA VAL A 183 -9.04 0.79 -20.62
C VAL A 183 -10.06 -0.26 -20.19
N PHE A 184 -10.75 0.01 -19.07
CA PHE A 184 -11.87 -0.77 -18.58
C PHE A 184 -13.20 -0.22 -19.07
N GLY A 185 -14.08 -1.09 -19.55
CA GLY A 185 -15.40 -0.70 -20.01
C GLY A 185 -16.39 -1.86 -20.01
N ARG A 186 -17.60 -1.62 -20.50
CA ARG A 186 -18.67 -2.61 -20.60
C ARG A 186 -19.28 -2.67 -22.00
N ARG A 187 -19.75 -3.84 -22.36
CA ARG A 187 -20.43 -4.09 -23.63
C ARG A 187 -21.85 -3.51 -23.61
N ALA A 188 -22.24 -2.89 -24.73
CA ALA A 188 -23.58 -2.34 -24.92
C ALA A 188 -24.70 -3.40 -24.97
N ASP A 189 -24.35 -4.62 -25.43
CA ASP A 189 -25.28 -5.74 -25.63
C ASP A 189 -25.41 -6.65 -24.38
N LYS A 190 -24.93 -6.22 -23.20
CA LYS A 190 -24.98 -6.97 -21.95
C LYS A 190 -25.71 -6.19 -20.86
N PRO A 191 -26.30 -6.88 -19.86
CA PRO A 191 -27.02 -6.23 -18.77
C PRO A 191 -26.16 -5.20 -18.04
N VAL A 192 -26.80 -4.09 -17.64
CA VAL A 192 -26.21 -3.07 -16.76
C VAL A 192 -26.48 -3.46 -15.32
N ILE A 193 -25.47 -3.32 -14.46
CA ILE A 193 -25.59 -3.57 -13.03
C ILE A 193 -26.19 -2.34 -12.37
N ASP A 194 -27.20 -2.56 -11.52
CA ASP A 194 -27.68 -1.52 -10.61
C ASP A 194 -26.65 -1.35 -9.46
N SER A 195 -25.93 -0.25 -9.50
CA SER A 195 -24.93 0.11 -8.49
C SER A 195 -25.52 0.41 -7.12
N ALA A 196 -26.81 0.63 -7.01
CA ALA A 196 -27.49 0.87 -5.74
C ALA A 196 -27.43 -0.34 -4.80
N ASP A 197 -27.31 -1.56 -5.35
CA ASP A 197 -27.17 -2.79 -4.57
C ASP A 197 -25.72 -3.34 -4.56
N PHE A 198 -24.77 -2.52 -4.15
CA PHE A 198 -23.34 -2.88 -4.10
C PHE A 198 -23.01 -4.01 -3.12
N GLN A 199 -23.92 -4.35 -2.19
CA GLN A 199 -23.73 -5.46 -1.25
C GLN A 199 -24.13 -6.82 -1.83
N ARG A 200 -24.87 -6.83 -2.93
CA ARG A 200 -25.30 -8.02 -3.65
C ARG A 200 -24.12 -8.68 -4.38
N LYS A 201 -24.10 -10.00 -4.37
CA LYS A 201 -23.17 -10.74 -5.24
C LYS A 201 -23.63 -10.64 -6.68
N MET A 202 -22.74 -10.21 -7.55
CA MET A 202 -22.95 -10.21 -8.99
C MET A 202 -23.06 -11.66 -9.53
N THR A 203 -23.94 -11.86 -10.48
CA THR A 203 -24.06 -13.11 -11.25
C THR A 203 -22.95 -13.21 -12.31
N ASP A 204 -22.69 -14.40 -12.82
CA ASP A 204 -21.71 -14.59 -13.91
C ASP A 204 -22.18 -13.89 -15.21
N GLU A 205 -23.49 -13.75 -15.43
CA GLU A 205 -24.05 -13.01 -16.55
C GLU A 205 -23.75 -11.51 -16.46
N GLU A 206 -23.88 -10.90 -15.28
CA GLU A 206 -23.54 -9.50 -15.04
C GLU A 206 -22.05 -9.24 -15.25
N TYR A 207 -21.19 -10.17 -14.80
CA TYR A 207 -19.75 -10.07 -15.10
C TYR A 207 -19.45 -10.14 -16.60
N SER A 208 -20.25 -10.88 -17.40
CA SER A 208 -20.00 -11.10 -18.84
C SER A 208 -19.96 -9.82 -19.67
N GLY A 209 -20.49 -8.71 -19.12
CA GLY A 209 -20.50 -7.41 -19.77
C GLY A 209 -19.16 -6.68 -19.76
N TYR A 210 -18.24 -7.01 -18.85
CA TYR A 210 -16.99 -6.24 -18.73
C TYR A 210 -15.94 -6.62 -19.77
N LEU A 211 -15.12 -5.63 -20.10
CA LEU A 211 -14.02 -5.75 -21.05
C LEU A 211 -12.83 -4.90 -20.58
N PHE A 212 -11.63 -5.44 -20.73
CA PHE A 212 -10.39 -4.68 -20.67
C PHE A 212 -9.73 -4.72 -22.05
N PHE A 213 -9.30 -3.56 -22.57
CA PHE A 213 -8.63 -3.46 -23.86
C PHE A 213 -7.48 -2.43 -23.82
N ALA A 214 -6.55 -2.57 -24.74
CA ALA A 214 -5.44 -1.65 -24.92
C ALA A 214 -5.80 -0.58 -25.96
N ALA A 215 -5.71 0.71 -25.58
CA ALA A 215 -5.86 1.83 -26.50
C ALA A 215 -4.51 2.56 -26.67
N ASP A 216 -4.24 3.10 -27.86
CA ASP A 216 -3.10 3.98 -28.14
C ASP A 216 -3.54 5.42 -27.96
N SER A 217 -2.85 6.18 -27.09
CA SER A 217 -3.17 7.59 -26.82
C SER A 217 -2.93 8.50 -28.02
N ARG A 218 -2.16 8.04 -29.04
CA ARG A 218 -1.87 8.75 -30.28
C ARG A 218 -2.91 8.53 -31.38
N HIS A 219 -3.87 7.63 -31.16
CA HIS A 219 -4.90 7.35 -32.15
C HIS A 219 -5.86 8.55 -32.29
N ARG A 220 -6.28 8.87 -33.54
CA ARG A 220 -7.17 10.00 -33.83
C ARG A 220 -8.51 10.02 -33.09
N ASN A 221 -9.02 8.87 -32.66
CA ASN A 221 -10.25 8.72 -31.90
C ASN A 221 -10.03 8.72 -30.38
N TYR A 222 -8.77 8.94 -29.93
CA TYR A 222 -8.42 9.23 -28.55
C TYR A 222 -8.27 10.75 -28.42
N ARG A 223 -9.13 11.37 -27.61
CA ARG A 223 -9.16 12.82 -27.46
C ARG A 223 -8.69 13.19 -26.05
N LEU A 224 -7.46 13.65 -25.95
CA LEU A 224 -6.97 14.25 -24.72
C LEU A 224 -7.73 15.55 -24.45
N ARG A 225 -8.36 15.68 -23.28
CA ARG A 225 -9.10 16.90 -22.90
C ARG A 225 -8.23 17.88 -22.13
N LYS A 226 -7.60 17.44 -21.03
CA LYS A 226 -6.80 18.30 -20.15
C LYS A 226 -5.98 17.50 -19.15
N ASN A 227 -4.98 18.15 -18.54
CA ASN A 227 -4.47 17.76 -17.24
C ASN A 227 -5.47 18.23 -16.16
N VAL A 228 -5.84 17.35 -15.21
CA VAL A 228 -6.86 17.65 -14.19
C VAL A 228 -6.27 18.09 -12.85
N VAL A 229 -4.93 18.09 -12.73
CA VAL A 229 -4.22 18.54 -11.52
C VAL A 229 -3.28 19.69 -11.83
N ASP A 230 -3.09 20.56 -10.85
CA ASP A 230 -2.21 21.72 -10.96
C ASP A 230 -0.81 21.39 -10.43
N SER A 231 -0.11 20.51 -11.16
CA SER A 231 1.26 20.07 -10.83
C SER A 231 1.98 19.58 -12.08
N GLN A 232 3.28 19.28 -11.95
CA GLN A 232 4.09 18.66 -13.01
C GLN A 232 3.62 17.21 -13.29
N MET A 233 2.96 16.53 -12.35
CA MET A 233 2.31 15.25 -12.61
C MET A 233 1.24 15.41 -13.69
N TYR A 234 1.29 14.58 -14.75
CA TYR A 234 0.25 14.66 -15.76
C TYR A 234 -0.85 13.63 -15.45
N VAL A 235 -2.01 14.13 -15.07
CA VAL A 235 -3.21 13.35 -14.77
C VAL A 235 -4.28 13.69 -15.79
N ALA A 236 -4.44 12.86 -16.80
CA ALA A 236 -5.30 13.13 -17.94
C ALA A 236 -6.79 12.95 -17.65
N ALA A 237 -7.60 13.78 -18.29
CA ALA A 237 -8.94 13.43 -18.72
C ALA A 237 -8.94 13.23 -20.23
N PHE A 238 -9.51 12.13 -20.73
CA PHE A 238 -9.62 11.86 -22.15
C PHE A 238 -10.95 11.19 -22.49
N ASP A 239 -11.35 11.30 -23.75
CA ASP A 239 -12.49 10.61 -24.34
C ASP A 239 -12.05 9.65 -25.45
N LEU A 240 -12.73 8.54 -25.54
CA LEU A 240 -12.78 7.72 -26.75
C LEU A 240 -14.06 8.05 -27.51
N ASP A 241 -13.92 8.35 -28.81
CA ASP A 241 -15.03 8.68 -29.68
C ASP A 241 -15.08 7.70 -30.85
N ASN A 242 -15.94 6.67 -30.73
CA ASN A 242 -15.97 5.57 -31.70
C ASN A 242 -14.58 4.95 -31.92
N TYR A 243 -13.81 4.78 -30.85
CA TYR A 243 -12.47 4.22 -30.91
C TYR A 243 -12.53 2.75 -31.37
N PRO A 244 -11.78 2.37 -32.43
CA PRO A 244 -11.80 1.00 -32.94
C PRO A 244 -11.00 0.08 -32.02
N VAL A 245 -11.67 -0.86 -31.34
CA VAL A 245 -11.06 -1.93 -30.56
C VAL A 245 -11.06 -3.20 -31.41
N ARG A 246 -9.86 -3.65 -31.80
CA ARG A 246 -9.68 -4.89 -32.57
C ARG A 246 -9.63 -6.09 -31.61
N GLU A 247 -9.84 -7.30 -32.10
CA GLU A 247 -9.73 -8.53 -31.31
C GLU A 247 -8.34 -8.65 -30.63
N GLU A 248 -7.28 -8.25 -31.32
CA GLU A 248 -5.90 -8.26 -30.81
C GLU A 248 -5.61 -7.20 -29.74
N ASP A 249 -6.51 -6.25 -29.52
CA ASP A 249 -6.39 -5.24 -28.47
C ASP A 249 -7.15 -5.64 -27.19
N ILE A 250 -7.97 -6.70 -27.24
CA ILE A 250 -8.72 -7.20 -26.09
C ILE A 250 -7.76 -7.91 -25.14
N LEU A 251 -7.68 -7.43 -23.89
CA LEU A 251 -6.85 -8.00 -22.84
C LEU A 251 -7.61 -9.03 -22.02
N HIS A 252 -8.83 -8.67 -21.58
CA HIS A 252 -9.68 -9.52 -20.75
C HIS A 252 -11.15 -9.33 -21.10
N THR A 253 -11.96 -10.37 -20.85
CA THR A 253 -13.42 -10.33 -21.01
C THR A 253 -14.11 -10.88 -19.76
N GLY A 254 -15.32 -10.40 -19.51
CA GLY A 254 -16.16 -10.93 -18.47
C GLY A 254 -15.55 -10.76 -17.07
N ARG A 255 -15.66 -11.81 -16.29
CA ARG A 255 -15.14 -11.83 -14.93
C ARG A 255 -13.63 -11.59 -14.87
N ASP A 256 -12.87 -12.13 -15.82
CA ASP A 256 -11.41 -11.94 -15.85
C ASP A 256 -11.04 -10.45 -16.02
N ALA A 257 -11.86 -9.65 -16.72
CA ALA A 257 -11.65 -8.21 -16.83
C ALA A 257 -11.84 -7.49 -15.47
N PHE A 258 -12.86 -7.87 -14.72
CA PHE A 258 -13.09 -7.31 -13.39
C PHE A 258 -12.00 -7.73 -12.39
N ASP A 259 -11.65 -9.02 -12.39
CA ASP A 259 -10.60 -9.55 -11.52
C ASP A 259 -9.22 -8.92 -11.86
N ALA A 260 -8.91 -8.68 -13.15
CA ALA A 260 -7.70 -7.98 -13.57
C ALA A 260 -7.64 -6.54 -13.05
N ALA A 261 -8.77 -5.81 -13.07
CA ALA A 261 -8.84 -4.47 -12.48
C ALA A 261 -8.50 -4.50 -10.98
N MET A 262 -9.13 -5.40 -10.23
CA MET A 262 -8.92 -5.53 -8.78
C MET A 262 -7.50 -5.96 -8.43
N ASN A 263 -6.96 -6.95 -9.14
CA ASN A 263 -5.60 -7.45 -8.90
C ASN A 263 -4.56 -6.37 -9.23
N THR A 264 -4.73 -5.61 -10.32
CA THR A 264 -3.83 -4.50 -10.67
C THR A 264 -3.75 -3.47 -9.53
N VAL A 265 -4.90 -3.02 -9.02
CA VAL A 265 -4.94 -2.08 -7.90
C VAL A 265 -4.31 -2.69 -6.64
N ASN A 266 -4.60 -3.97 -6.33
CA ASN A 266 -4.04 -4.61 -5.14
C ASN A 266 -2.53 -4.82 -5.22
N VAL A 267 -1.99 -5.09 -6.39
CA VAL A 267 -0.54 -5.20 -6.63
C VAL A 267 0.12 -3.83 -6.53
N GLY A 268 -0.43 -2.79 -7.16
CA GLY A 268 0.18 -1.46 -7.23
C GLY A 268 0.34 -0.73 -5.89
N LYS A 269 -0.46 -1.09 -4.87
CA LYS A 269 -0.54 -0.37 -3.59
C LYS A 269 0.79 -0.19 -2.84
N PHE A 270 1.70 -1.16 -2.92
CA PHE A 270 2.98 -1.09 -2.18
C PHE A 270 3.82 0.12 -2.57
N ASN A 271 3.81 0.49 -3.84
CA ASN A 271 4.60 1.60 -4.35
C ASN A 271 4.22 2.96 -3.75
N LEU A 272 2.96 3.15 -3.35
CA LEU A 272 2.51 4.41 -2.74
C LEU A 272 3.21 4.63 -1.39
N GLY A 273 3.40 3.57 -0.61
CA GLY A 273 4.13 3.62 0.65
C GLY A 273 5.60 3.99 0.43
N PHE A 274 6.27 3.32 -0.51
CA PHE A 274 7.68 3.62 -0.81
C PHE A 274 7.90 5.03 -1.36
N GLY A 275 7.01 5.51 -2.22
CA GLY A 275 7.03 6.91 -2.67
C GLY A 275 6.89 7.90 -1.50
N ALA A 276 5.96 7.61 -0.56
CA ALA A 276 5.78 8.42 0.64
C ALA A 276 7.02 8.40 1.55
N VAL A 277 7.61 7.24 1.79
CA VAL A 277 8.83 7.09 2.60
C VAL A 277 9.96 7.92 2.00
N GLY A 278 10.22 7.78 0.69
CA GLY A 278 11.27 8.55 0.01
C GLY A 278 11.09 10.06 0.14
N ALA A 279 9.89 10.57 -0.11
CA ALA A 279 9.58 12.00 0.03
C ALA A 279 9.75 12.51 1.47
N CYS A 280 9.34 11.71 2.46
CA CYS A 280 9.50 12.06 3.88
C CYS A 280 10.96 12.02 4.33
N GLU A 281 11.78 11.10 3.82
CA GLU A 281 13.22 11.05 4.12
C GLU A 281 13.93 12.30 3.60
N HIS A 282 13.65 12.75 2.37
CA HIS A 282 14.21 13.99 1.85
C HIS A 282 13.77 15.22 2.68
N ALA A 283 12.47 15.33 2.92
CA ALA A 283 11.92 16.44 3.70
C ALA A 283 12.51 16.51 5.11
N MET A 284 12.78 15.36 5.75
CA MET A 284 13.40 15.29 7.07
C MET A 284 14.83 15.85 7.05
N TYR A 285 15.65 15.52 6.04
CA TYR A 285 16.99 16.11 5.89
C TYR A 285 16.95 17.63 5.77
N GLU A 286 16.08 18.16 4.93
CA GLU A 286 15.93 19.60 4.76
C GLU A 286 15.43 20.30 6.02
N ALA A 287 14.41 19.73 6.67
CA ALA A 287 13.82 20.32 7.88
C ALA A 287 14.80 20.36 9.04
N VAL A 288 15.52 19.25 9.29
CA VAL A 288 16.48 19.17 10.38
C VAL A 288 17.68 20.09 10.12
N THR A 289 18.21 20.11 8.89
CA THR A 289 19.31 20.99 8.50
C THR A 289 18.91 22.46 8.69
N HIS A 290 17.69 22.83 8.25
CA HIS A 290 17.17 24.19 8.48
C HIS A 290 17.06 24.53 9.97
N ALA A 291 16.42 23.66 10.76
CA ALA A 291 16.14 23.90 12.17
C ALA A 291 17.42 23.97 13.02
N GLU A 292 18.45 23.18 12.69
CA GLU A 292 19.73 23.17 13.39
C GLU A 292 20.58 24.42 13.08
N ASN A 293 20.40 25.01 11.90
CA ASN A 293 21.14 26.22 11.48
C ASN A 293 20.42 27.54 11.79
N ARG A 294 19.14 27.52 12.11
CA ARG A 294 18.36 28.73 12.38
C ARG A 294 18.37 29.08 13.85
N ILE A 295 18.77 30.33 14.17
CA ILE A 295 18.78 30.87 15.51
C ILE A 295 17.59 31.80 15.71
N LEU A 296 16.77 31.55 16.74
CA LEU A 296 15.67 32.41 17.19
C LEU A 296 15.78 32.60 18.70
N PHE A 297 15.65 33.83 19.17
CA PHE A 297 15.78 34.18 20.60
C PHE A 297 17.09 33.69 21.25
N GLY A 298 18.17 33.58 20.47
CA GLY A 298 19.48 33.09 20.94
C GLY A 298 19.62 31.56 20.99
N HIS A 299 18.60 30.79 20.57
CA HIS A 299 18.58 29.34 20.57
C HIS A 299 18.41 28.79 19.17
N ARG A 300 18.94 27.61 18.90
CA ARG A 300 18.61 26.85 17.65
C ARG A 300 17.15 26.45 17.69
N VAL A 301 16.52 26.39 16.53
CA VAL A 301 15.11 25.93 16.42
C VAL A 301 14.95 24.52 16.98
N THR A 302 15.94 23.65 16.81
CA THR A 302 15.97 22.28 17.37
C THR A 302 16.06 22.24 18.92
N GLU A 303 16.23 23.38 19.60
CA GLU A 303 16.26 23.42 21.06
C GLU A 303 14.89 23.71 21.68
N PHE A 304 13.92 24.18 20.89
CA PHE A 304 12.58 24.46 21.41
C PHE A 304 11.82 23.16 21.70
N PRO A 305 11.18 23.01 22.89
CA PRO A 305 10.56 21.76 23.32
C PRO A 305 9.55 21.19 22.35
N GLN A 306 8.69 22.04 21.76
CA GLN A 306 7.68 21.61 20.79
C GLN A 306 8.31 21.11 19.47
N VAL A 307 9.41 21.73 19.02
CA VAL A 307 10.12 21.30 17.80
C VAL A 307 10.84 19.97 18.06
N ARG A 308 11.46 19.82 19.23
CA ARG A 308 12.11 18.57 19.65
C ARG A 308 11.11 17.42 19.63
N ALA A 309 9.91 17.64 20.19
CA ALA A 309 8.85 16.62 20.20
C ALA A 309 8.41 16.26 18.78
N LEU A 310 8.12 17.27 17.92
CA LEU A 310 7.75 17.04 16.53
C LEU A 310 8.82 16.23 15.77
N LEU A 311 10.08 16.60 15.89
CA LEU A 311 11.18 15.96 15.19
C LEU A 311 11.39 14.50 15.66
N ALA A 312 11.42 14.25 16.97
CA ALA A 312 11.62 12.91 17.52
C ALA A 312 10.45 11.98 17.19
N ASP A 313 9.21 12.45 17.34
CA ASP A 313 8.00 11.68 17.05
C ASP A 313 7.90 11.33 15.54
N ASN A 314 8.14 12.31 14.66
CA ASN A 314 8.07 12.08 13.22
C ASN A 314 9.25 11.24 12.70
N TYR A 315 10.43 11.34 13.28
CA TYR A 315 11.54 10.44 12.95
C TYR A 315 11.21 8.99 13.30
N ALA A 316 10.70 8.73 14.51
CA ALA A 316 10.29 7.39 14.91
C ALA A 316 9.18 6.84 14.00
N ARG A 317 8.18 7.67 13.62
CA ARG A 317 7.14 7.26 12.65
C ARG A 317 7.73 6.93 11.29
N LEU A 318 8.68 7.72 10.78
CA LEU A 318 9.33 7.48 9.48
C LEU A 318 10.09 6.14 9.48
N ILE A 319 10.82 5.84 10.54
CA ILE A 319 11.47 4.53 10.69
C ILE A 319 10.41 3.42 10.74
N GLY A 320 9.32 3.60 11.46
CA GLY A 320 8.20 2.64 11.48
C GLY A 320 7.57 2.43 10.08
N MET A 321 7.35 3.50 9.32
CA MET A 321 6.86 3.41 7.93
C MET A 321 7.81 2.59 7.05
N LYS A 322 9.12 2.86 7.14
CA LYS A 322 10.16 2.13 6.43
C LYS A 322 10.15 0.64 6.79
N LEU A 323 10.24 0.30 8.08
CA LEU A 323 10.25 -1.09 8.55
C LEU A 323 8.99 -1.86 8.11
N TYR A 324 7.82 -1.22 8.21
CA TYR A 324 6.58 -1.82 7.73
C TYR A 324 6.62 -2.14 6.24
N SER A 325 6.98 -1.15 5.43
CA SER A 325 6.99 -1.25 3.98
C SER A 325 7.94 -2.34 3.49
N GLU A 326 9.13 -2.42 4.08
CA GLU A 326 10.14 -3.45 3.76
C GLU A 326 9.65 -4.86 4.11
N ARG A 327 8.96 -5.01 5.26
CA ARG A 327 8.39 -6.32 5.63
C ARG A 327 7.20 -6.71 4.77
N ALA A 328 6.33 -5.76 4.43
CA ALA A 328 5.18 -6.00 3.55
C ALA A 328 5.61 -6.52 2.17
N ILE A 329 6.74 -6.05 1.65
CA ILE A 329 7.35 -6.54 0.41
C ILE A 329 7.75 -8.01 0.51
N ASP A 330 8.32 -8.48 1.62
CA ASP A 330 8.67 -9.89 1.80
C ASP A 330 7.44 -10.81 1.66
N TYR A 331 6.32 -10.40 2.28
CA TYR A 331 5.06 -11.12 2.13
C TYR A 331 4.54 -11.11 0.68
N MET A 332 4.73 -10.01 -0.04
CA MET A 332 4.34 -9.90 -1.44
C MET A 332 5.22 -10.76 -2.36
N ARG A 333 6.55 -10.73 -2.17
CA ARG A 333 7.52 -11.52 -2.92
C ARG A 333 7.38 -13.03 -2.68
N SER A 334 6.85 -13.42 -1.53
CA SER A 334 6.61 -14.82 -1.16
C SER A 334 5.20 -15.29 -1.50
N ALA A 335 4.36 -14.44 -2.09
CA ALA A 335 2.97 -14.77 -2.40
C ALA A 335 2.86 -15.93 -3.40
N HIS A 336 1.89 -16.80 -3.16
CA HIS A 336 1.53 -17.91 -4.05
C HIS A 336 0.05 -18.29 -3.84
N ALA A 337 -0.46 -19.26 -4.58
CA ALA A 337 -1.88 -19.63 -4.59
C ALA A 337 -2.49 -19.88 -3.18
N ASP A 338 -1.70 -20.44 -2.27
CA ASP A 338 -2.13 -20.77 -0.91
C ASP A 338 -1.76 -19.69 0.12
N ASP A 339 -0.95 -18.69 -0.24
CA ASP A 339 -0.54 -17.58 0.62
C ASP A 339 -0.69 -16.23 -0.08
N ARG A 340 -1.78 -15.55 0.22
CA ARG A 340 -2.07 -14.20 -0.28
C ARG A 340 -2.24 -13.20 0.88
N ARG A 341 -1.50 -13.38 1.98
CA ARG A 341 -1.54 -12.47 3.16
C ARG A 341 -1.17 -11.04 2.79
N TYR A 342 -0.35 -10.84 1.76
CA TYR A 342 0.03 -9.53 1.24
C TYR A 342 -1.18 -8.64 0.90
N LEU A 343 -2.36 -9.20 0.61
CA LEU A 343 -3.58 -8.42 0.32
C LEU A 343 -4.04 -7.57 1.51
N LEU A 344 -3.86 -8.06 2.74
CA LEU A 344 -4.07 -7.24 3.94
C LEU A 344 -2.96 -6.21 4.08
N PHE A 345 -1.71 -6.65 3.98
CA PHE A 345 -0.57 -5.80 4.25
C PHE A 345 -0.41 -4.67 3.24
N ASN A 346 -0.66 -4.92 1.94
CA ASN A 346 -0.68 -3.85 0.93
C ASN A 346 -1.83 -2.84 1.14
N ALA A 347 -2.99 -3.27 1.61
CA ALA A 347 -4.07 -2.35 1.94
C ALA A 347 -3.68 -1.42 3.11
N ILE A 348 -3.01 -1.96 4.13
CA ILE A 348 -2.49 -1.20 5.27
C ILE A 348 -1.30 -0.33 4.83
N GLU A 349 -0.38 -0.85 4.01
CA GLU A 349 0.69 -0.07 3.39
C GLU A 349 0.14 1.21 2.78
N LYS A 350 -0.77 1.04 1.84
CA LYS A 350 -1.37 2.15 1.13
C LYS A 350 -2.06 3.13 2.08
N MET A 351 -2.90 2.68 3.00
CA MET A 351 -3.69 3.60 3.81
C MET A 351 -2.91 4.19 4.99
N SER A 352 -2.12 3.37 5.71
CA SER A 352 -1.46 3.80 6.94
C SER A 352 -0.15 4.52 6.65
N VAL A 353 0.70 3.98 5.75
CA VAL A 353 1.98 4.62 5.42
C VAL A 353 1.75 5.95 4.70
N THR A 354 0.84 6.01 3.71
CA THR A 354 0.60 7.27 3.00
C THR A 354 -0.06 8.33 3.87
N ARG A 355 -0.99 7.95 4.78
CA ARG A 355 -1.62 8.88 5.71
C ARG A 355 -0.63 9.39 6.77
N GLN A 356 0.22 8.51 7.30
CA GLN A 356 1.29 8.91 8.21
C GLN A 356 2.32 9.78 7.50
N GLY A 357 2.69 9.45 6.25
CA GLY A 357 3.59 10.26 5.44
C GLY A 357 3.04 11.67 5.18
N GLN A 358 1.76 11.80 4.81
CA GLN A 358 1.12 13.11 4.67
C GLN A 358 1.19 13.90 5.99
N ARG A 359 0.84 13.28 7.11
CA ARG A 359 0.84 13.94 8.42
C ARG A 359 2.25 14.36 8.84
N LEU A 360 3.22 13.47 8.68
CA LEU A 360 4.64 13.75 8.95
C LEU A 360 5.11 14.96 8.12
N TYR A 361 4.75 14.98 6.83
CA TYR A 361 5.12 16.06 5.93
C TYR A 361 4.56 17.42 6.40
N GLU A 362 3.30 17.45 6.85
CA GLU A 362 2.67 18.63 7.45
C GLU A 362 3.40 19.06 8.74
N ASP A 363 3.63 18.12 9.67
CA ASP A 363 4.29 18.40 10.97
C ASP A 363 5.73 18.93 10.80
N ILE A 364 6.51 18.40 9.87
CA ILE A 364 7.88 18.89 9.64
C ILE A 364 7.92 20.20 8.82
N ALA A 365 6.89 20.49 8.01
CA ALA A 365 6.74 21.81 7.41
C ALA A 365 6.52 22.89 8.47
N ASP A 366 5.81 22.58 9.56
CA ASP A 366 5.65 23.49 10.70
C ASP A 366 7.00 23.82 11.38
N VAL A 367 7.95 22.88 11.37
CA VAL A 367 9.32 23.14 11.88
C VAL A 367 10.06 24.17 11.02
N ILE A 368 9.86 24.16 9.71
CA ILE A 368 10.45 25.11 8.76
C ILE A 368 9.69 26.44 8.75
N ALA A 369 8.42 26.42 9.08
CA ALA A 369 7.50 27.56 9.09
C ALA A 369 7.35 28.19 7.68
N ALA A 370 7.25 29.53 7.59
CA ALA A 370 6.98 30.25 6.34
C ALA A 370 7.97 29.95 5.21
N ARG A 371 9.22 29.62 5.54
CA ARG A 371 10.22 29.22 4.54
C ARG A 371 9.80 27.97 3.75
N GLY A 372 9.00 27.07 4.33
CA GLY A 372 8.44 25.91 3.64
C GLY A 372 7.56 26.24 2.44
N PHE A 373 7.16 27.51 2.24
CA PHE A 373 6.42 27.97 1.06
C PHE A 373 7.31 28.62 -0.01
N GLU A 374 8.61 28.77 0.22
CA GLU A 374 9.52 29.40 -0.73
C GLU A 374 9.78 28.49 -1.94
N ASN A 375 9.93 29.09 -3.14
CA ASN A 375 10.08 28.36 -4.39
C ASN A 375 11.39 27.56 -4.51
N ASP A 376 12.39 27.85 -3.68
CA ASP A 376 13.67 27.15 -3.62
C ASP A 376 13.70 26.02 -2.59
N MET A 377 12.56 25.73 -1.95
CA MET A 377 12.39 24.65 -1.00
C MET A 377 11.74 23.42 -1.64
N TYR A 378 12.12 22.25 -1.14
CA TYR A 378 11.56 20.96 -1.59
C TYR A 378 10.05 20.82 -1.28
N PHE A 379 9.60 21.41 -0.17
CA PHE A 379 8.25 21.21 0.36
C PHE A 379 7.12 21.56 -0.61
N PRO A 380 7.09 22.72 -1.27
CA PRO A 380 6.01 23.04 -2.23
C PRO A 380 5.94 22.05 -3.39
N MET A 381 7.09 21.56 -3.86
CA MET A 381 7.17 20.61 -4.97
C MET A 381 6.50 19.27 -4.63
N ALA A 382 6.73 18.73 -3.42
CA ALA A 382 6.22 17.43 -3.03
C ALA A 382 4.79 17.49 -2.46
N MET A 383 4.31 18.65 -2.03
CA MET A 383 3.06 18.83 -1.28
C MET A 383 1.83 18.23 -1.98
N ILE A 384 1.63 18.51 -3.27
CA ILE A 384 0.47 17.99 -4.02
C ILE A 384 0.53 16.47 -4.12
N GLY A 385 1.72 15.91 -4.36
CA GLY A 385 1.93 14.47 -4.38
C GLY A 385 1.59 13.84 -3.05
N MET A 386 2.14 14.34 -1.96
CA MET A 386 1.89 13.84 -0.61
C MET A 386 0.41 13.94 -0.21
N PHE A 387 -0.26 15.03 -0.56
CA PHE A 387 -1.70 15.18 -0.36
C PHE A 387 -2.50 14.17 -1.20
N GLY A 388 -2.06 13.85 -2.41
CA GLY A 388 -2.72 12.91 -3.32
C GLY A 388 -2.65 11.46 -2.84
N LEU A 389 -1.50 11.01 -2.32
CA LEU A 389 -1.21 9.60 -2.02
C LEU A 389 -2.31 8.87 -1.22
N PRO A 390 -2.86 9.39 -0.10
CA PRO A 390 -3.93 8.70 0.62
C PRO A 390 -5.25 8.56 -0.16
N ARG A 391 -5.40 9.31 -1.25
CA ARG A 391 -6.64 9.40 -2.05
C ARG A 391 -6.60 8.57 -3.33
N LEU A 392 -5.40 8.26 -3.84
CA LEU A 392 -5.19 7.45 -5.04
C LEU A 392 -5.41 5.95 -4.77
N GLU A 393 -5.70 5.16 -5.80
CA GLU A 393 -5.79 3.68 -5.76
C GLU A 393 -6.67 3.13 -4.63
N GLY A 394 -7.85 3.70 -4.50
CA GLY A 394 -8.76 3.49 -3.38
C GLY A 394 -8.42 4.40 -2.20
N THR A 395 -9.42 5.11 -1.70
CA THR A 395 -9.26 6.00 -0.54
C THR A 395 -8.86 5.22 0.72
N VAL A 396 -8.49 5.92 1.78
CA VAL A 396 -8.27 5.33 3.11
C VAL A 396 -9.47 4.46 3.52
N HIS A 397 -10.68 4.96 3.34
CA HIS A 397 -11.91 4.23 3.71
C HIS A 397 -12.12 2.94 2.90
N VAL A 398 -11.81 2.95 1.60
CA VAL A 398 -11.90 1.73 0.75
C VAL A 398 -10.91 0.66 1.23
N ASN A 399 -9.67 1.06 1.55
CA ASN A 399 -8.66 0.13 2.05
C ASN A 399 -8.97 -0.35 3.48
N LEU A 400 -9.57 0.51 4.32
CA LEU A 400 -10.04 0.14 5.64
C LEU A 400 -11.17 -0.90 5.56
N ALA A 401 -12.15 -0.70 4.67
CA ALA A 401 -13.22 -1.66 4.41
C ALA A 401 -12.69 -3.00 3.89
N LEU A 402 -11.64 -2.98 3.04
CA LEU A 402 -10.97 -4.19 2.60
C LEU A 402 -10.27 -4.90 3.77
N SER A 403 -9.54 -4.16 4.62
CA SER A 403 -8.81 -4.70 5.76
C SER A 403 -9.74 -5.38 6.77
N LEU A 404 -10.92 -4.81 7.03
CA LEU A 404 -11.93 -5.38 7.93
C LEU A 404 -12.36 -6.81 7.53
N LYS A 405 -12.30 -7.17 6.25
CA LYS A 405 -12.62 -8.54 5.79
C LYS A 405 -11.65 -9.59 6.33
N PHE A 406 -10.45 -9.19 6.70
CA PHE A 406 -9.42 -10.07 7.26
C PHE A 406 -9.42 -10.11 8.79
N MET A 407 -10.07 -9.14 9.45
CA MET A 407 -10.02 -8.98 10.91
C MET A 407 -10.37 -10.27 11.69
N PRO A 408 -11.44 -11.02 11.36
CA PRO A 408 -11.74 -12.25 12.11
C PRO A 408 -10.66 -13.33 11.96
N ALA A 409 -10.09 -13.49 10.75
CA ALA A 409 -9.08 -14.51 10.49
C ALA A 409 -7.70 -14.14 11.08
N TYR A 410 -7.44 -12.85 11.27
CA TYR A 410 -6.22 -12.34 11.87
C TYR A 410 -6.29 -12.36 13.40
N MET A 411 -7.38 -11.86 13.98
CA MET A 411 -7.53 -11.70 15.44
C MET A 411 -7.75 -13.03 16.18
N PHE A 412 -8.41 -14.01 15.53
CA PHE A 412 -8.77 -15.28 16.15
C PHE A 412 -8.10 -16.44 15.42
N HIS A 413 -6.95 -16.84 15.95
CA HIS A 413 -6.20 -17.97 15.44
C HIS A 413 -6.98 -19.30 15.64
N PRO A 414 -6.91 -20.27 14.70
CA PRO A 414 -7.58 -21.57 14.86
C PRO A 414 -7.21 -22.34 16.13
N ALA A 415 -6.01 -22.12 16.70
CA ALA A 415 -5.60 -22.68 17.98
C ALA A 415 -6.37 -22.08 19.17
N ASP A 416 -6.97 -20.88 19.03
CA ASP A 416 -7.78 -20.25 20.07
C ASP A 416 -9.17 -20.88 20.19
N ALA A 417 -9.59 -21.67 19.21
CA ALA A 417 -10.89 -22.35 19.19
C ALA A 417 -10.98 -23.55 20.15
N GLY A 418 -9.88 -23.94 20.81
CA GLY A 418 -9.85 -25.02 21.78
C GLY A 418 -9.00 -24.69 23.00
N LEU A 419 -9.57 -24.33 24.11
CA LEU A 419 -8.95 -24.15 25.44
C LEU A 419 -8.27 -22.79 25.74
N ALA A 420 -7.78 -22.01 24.76
CA ALA A 420 -7.11 -20.74 25.03
C ALA A 420 -8.10 -19.61 25.34
N ALA A 421 -9.29 -19.61 24.74
CA ALA A 421 -10.37 -18.67 25.09
C ALA A 421 -10.80 -18.77 26.60
N LEU A 422 -10.55 -19.91 27.23
CA LEU A 422 -10.83 -20.13 28.66
C LEU A 422 -9.70 -19.64 29.58
N ARG A 423 -8.47 -19.48 29.10
CA ARG A 423 -7.32 -19.02 29.90
C ARG A 423 -7.26 -17.50 30.10
N TYR A 424 -7.92 -16.72 29.23
CA TYR A 424 -7.88 -15.25 29.28
C TYR A 424 -9.17 -14.61 29.81
N LEU A 425 -10.11 -15.38 30.32
CA LEU A 425 -11.27 -14.86 31.06
C LEU A 425 -10.92 -14.71 32.55
N PRO A 426 -10.77 -13.50 33.09
CA PRO A 426 -10.64 -13.33 34.52
C PRO A 426 -11.95 -13.77 35.19
N GLY A 427 -11.92 -14.91 35.92
CA GLY A 427 -12.76 -15.28 37.04
C GLY A 427 -14.27 -15.14 36.94
N THR A 428 -14.93 -15.46 35.79
CA THR A 428 -16.40 -15.57 35.77
C THR A 428 -16.85 -16.85 35.07
N ALA A 429 -17.41 -17.74 35.87
CA ALA A 429 -18.22 -18.86 35.41
C ALA A 429 -19.45 -18.33 34.66
N LEU A 430 -19.72 -18.92 33.49
CA LEU A 430 -20.86 -18.76 32.58
C LEU A 430 -20.52 -18.06 31.26
N ALA A 431 -20.07 -18.87 30.31
CA ALA A 431 -20.02 -18.47 28.89
C ALA A 431 -21.47 -18.38 28.34
N PRO A 432 -21.89 -17.25 27.76
CA PRO A 432 -23.19 -17.18 27.11
C PRO A 432 -23.20 -18.05 25.85
N LYS A 433 -24.31 -18.76 25.61
CA LYS A 433 -24.57 -19.67 24.46
C LYS A 433 -24.27 -19.09 23.05
N ARG A 434 -23.97 -17.80 22.92
CA ARG A 434 -23.63 -17.11 21.67
C ARG A 434 -22.13 -17.11 21.34
N ALA A 435 -21.24 -17.13 22.33
CA ALA A 435 -19.80 -17.33 22.09
C ALA A 435 -19.54 -18.74 21.50
N VAL A 436 -20.36 -19.72 21.90
CA VAL A 436 -20.39 -21.07 21.33
C VAL A 436 -20.77 -21.07 19.85
N ARG A 437 -21.50 -20.10 19.33
CA ARG A 437 -21.97 -20.08 17.94
C ARG A 437 -20.88 -19.64 16.94
N VAL A 438 -20.08 -18.66 17.26
CA VAL A 438 -18.92 -18.28 16.44
C VAL A 438 -17.86 -19.37 16.48
N VAL A 439 -17.65 -19.98 17.67
CA VAL A 439 -16.81 -21.16 17.86
C VAL A 439 -17.43 -22.37 17.16
N SER A 440 -18.77 -22.55 17.17
CA SER A 440 -19.43 -23.66 16.48
C SER A 440 -19.48 -23.52 14.97
N GLU A 441 -19.49 -22.30 14.42
CA GLU A 441 -19.37 -22.08 12.97
C GLU A 441 -17.94 -22.32 12.47
N ALA A 442 -16.92 -21.94 13.26
CA ALA A 442 -15.53 -22.31 13.01
C ALA A 442 -15.31 -23.83 13.18
N LEU A 443 -15.92 -24.46 14.21
CA LEU A 443 -15.87 -25.90 14.42
C LEU A 443 -16.74 -26.69 13.43
N SER A 444 -17.90 -26.18 12.99
CA SER A 444 -18.73 -26.80 11.96
C SER A 444 -18.10 -26.74 10.59
N TRP A 445 -17.26 -25.77 10.33
CA TRP A 445 -16.40 -25.73 9.14
C TRP A 445 -15.29 -26.78 9.23
N ALA A 446 -14.64 -26.93 10.38
CA ALA A 446 -13.63 -27.96 10.65
C ALA A 446 -14.24 -29.38 10.59
N SER A 447 -15.44 -29.59 11.15
CA SER A 447 -16.11 -30.88 11.18
C SER A 447 -16.75 -31.29 9.82
N ARG A 448 -17.18 -30.35 8.98
CA ARG A 448 -17.65 -30.66 7.63
C ARG A 448 -16.54 -31.14 6.68
N ARG A 449 -15.25 -30.84 6.98
CA ARG A 449 -14.11 -31.42 6.29
C ARG A 449 -13.61 -32.74 6.89
N ALA A 450 -14.01 -33.05 8.13
CA ALA A 450 -13.63 -34.28 8.83
C ALA A 450 -14.54 -35.49 8.52
N ALA A 451 -15.55 -35.35 7.67
CA ALA A 451 -16.50 -36.41 7.32
C ALA A 451 -16.01 -37.35 6.20
N THR A 452 -14.70 -37.52 6.02
CA THR A 452 -14.12 -38.58 5.17
C THR A 452 -13.49 -39.68 6.06
N PRO A 453 -13.49 -40.99 5.63
CA PRO A 453 -13.21 -42.12 6.53
C PRO A 453 -11.85 -42.01 7.25
N ALA A 454 -11.90 -42.11 8.54
CA ALA A 454 -10.91 -41.63 9.51
C ALA A 454 -9.59 -42.43 9.62
N SER A 455 -9.34 -43.47 8.86
CA SER A 455 -8.18 -44.36 9.16
C SER A 455 -6.89 -44.11 8.39
N LYS A 456 -6.90 -43.31 7.32
CA LYS A 456 -5.67 -42.94 6.57
C LYS A 456 -5.40 -41.43 6.45
N ALA A 457 -6.29 -40.59 7.00
CA ALA A 457 -6.24 -39.14 6.84
C ALA A 457 -5.61 -38.39 8.05
N VAL A 458 -5.45 -39.04 9.19
CA VAL A 458 -5.04 -38.41 10.45
C VAL A 458 -3.64 -37.76 10.41
N PRO A 459 -2.59 -38.37 9.81
CA PRO A 459 -1.27 -37.73 9.74
C PRO A 459 -1.26 -36.53 8.76
N LYS A 460 -1.99 -36.63 7.64
CA LYS A 460 -2.07 -35.59 6.62
C LYS A 460 -2.89 -34.39 7.10
N LEU A 461 -4.01 -34.67 7.79
CA LEU A 461 -4.82 -33.66 8.48
C LEU A 461 -4.04 -32.94 9.61
N ARG A 462 -3.24 -33.67 10.38
CA ARG A 462 -2.42 -33.09 11.43
C ARG A 462 -1.32 -32.19 10.87
N THR A 463 -0.74 -32.55 9.73
CA THR A 463 0.26 -31.73 9.02
C THR A 463 -0.38 -30.53 8.30
N GLU A 464 -1.56 -30.70 7.70
CA GLU A 464 -2.32 -29.57 7.12
C GLU A 464 -2.89 -28.64 8.19
N PHE A 465 -3.33 -29.15 9.34
CA PHE A 465 -3.75 -28.33 10.50
C PHE A 465 -2.55 -27.59 11.12
N ALA A 466 -1.40 -28.23 11.26
CA ALA A 466 -0.19 -27.59 11.74
C ALA A 466 0.31 -26.50 10.76
N ARG A 467 0.28 -26.78 9.45
CA ARG A 467 0.60 -25.78 8.42
C ARG A 467 -0.43 -24.64 8.36
N ALA A 468 -1.72 -24.92 8.53
CA ALA A 468 -2.75 -23.90 8.57
C ALA A 468 -2.71 -23.07 9.86
N ALA A 469 -2.23 -23.67 10.97
CA ALA A 469 -2.12 -23.01 12.25
C ALA A 469 -0.90 -22.07 12.35
N HIS A 470 0.20 -22.42 11.67
CA HIS A 470 1.45 -21.67 11.72
C HIS A 470 2.03 -21.50 10.29
N PRO A 471 1.39 -20.68 9.43
CA PRO A 471 1.96 -20.42 8.12
C PRO A 471 3.36 -19.78 8.28
N PRO A 472 4.36 -20.23 7.52
CA PRO A 472 5.70 -19.67 7.64
C PRO A 472 5.71 -18.17 7.40
N VAL A 473 6.50 -17.45 8.19
CA VAL A 473 6.74 -16.03 7.98
C VAL A 473 7.82 -15.88 6.92
N PRO A 474 7.57 -15.16 5.82
CA PRO A 474 8.59 -14.95 4.80
C PRO A 474 9.82 -14.23 5.35
N THR A 475 11.01 -14.68 4.96
CA THR A 475 12.30 -14.04 5.30
C THR A 475 13.13 -13.74 4.06
N ARG A 476 12.50 -13.76 2.91
CA ARG A 476 13.16 -13.70 1.62
C ARG A 476 13.75 -12.33 1.34
N ARG A 477 15.04 -12.30 0.97
CA ARG A 477 15.80 -11.11 0.55
C ARG A 477 16.48 -11.29 -0.82
N ASP A 478 16.51 -12.52 -1.34
CA ASP A 478 17.15 -12.82 -2.63
C ASP A 478 16.39 -12.17 -3.79
N PRO A 479 17.05 -11.99 -4.94
CA PRO A 479 16.36 -11.66 -6.18
C PRO A 479 15.21 -12.63 -6.45
N ALA A 480 14.06 -12.10 -6.88
CA ALA A 480 12.88 -12.90 -7.17
C ALA A 480 12.29 -12.51 -8.52
N ASP A 481 11.55 -13.45 -9.09
CA ASP A 481 10.58 -13.22 -10.14
C ASP A 481 9.19 -13.41 -9.54
N ASP A 482 8.45 -12.31 -9.41
CA ASP A 482 7.16 -12.30 -8.73
C ASP A 482 5.99 -12.48 -9.71
N GLU A 483 6.18 -13.30 -10.76
CA GLU A 483 5.16 -13.52 -11.82
C GLU A 483 3.83 -14.05 -11.29
N PHE A 484 3.81 -14.72 -10.14
CA PHE A 484 2.55 -15.11 -9.49
C PHE A 484 1.58 -13.92 -9.34
N LEU A 485 2.09 -12.71 -9.14
CA LEU A 485 1.26 -11.51 -9.00
C LEU A 485 0.38 -11.22 -10.23
N PHE A 486 0.75 -11.75 -11.39
CA PHE A 486 -0.02 -11.66 -12.63
C PHE A 486 -0.89 -12.90 -12.90
N HIS A 487 -0.82 -13.94 -12.05
CA HIS A 487 -1.52 -15.22 -12.21
C HIS A 487 -2.36 -15.61 -11.00
N GLN A 488 -2.81 -14.64 -10.21
CA GLN A 488 -3.49 -14.86 -8.94
C GLN A 488 -4.89 -15.51 -9.05
N GLY A 489 -5.47 -15.51 -10.24
CA GLY A 489 -6.85 -15.95 -10.44
C GLY A 489 -7.87 -14.98 -9.80
N PRO A 490 -9.11 -15.47 -9.54
CA PRO A 490 -10.19 -14.62 -9.07
C PRO A 490 -9.89 -13.96 -7.70
N SER A 491 -10.32 -12.71 -7.54
CA SER A 491 -10.26 -11.95 -6.28
C SER A 491 -11.26 -12.47 -5.22
N LYS A 492 -11.42 -13.80 -5.12
CA LYS A 492 -12.34 -14.50 -4.21
C LYS A 492 -11.60 -15.09 -3.00
N GLY A 493 -12.36 -15.36 -1.94
CA GLY A 493 -11.89 -16.19 -0.83
C GLY A 493 -11.00 -15.49 0.19
N LEU A 494 -11.07 -14.16 0.29
CA LEU A 494 -10.29 -13.38 1.25
C LEU A 494 -10.45 -13.87 2.70
N GLY A 495 -11.65 -14.28 3.11
CA GLY A 495 -11.90 -14.86 4.43
C GLY A 495 -11.30 -16.27 4.65
N ARG A 496 -10.65 -16.86 3.64
CA ARG A 496 -9.93 -18.15 3.77
C ARG A 496 -8.44 -17.96 3.99
N ILE A 497 -7.94 -16.74 3.85
CA ILE A 497 -6.53 -16.42 4.08
C ILE A 497 -6.24 -16.65 5.56
N ARG A 498 -5.14 -17.34 5.85
CA ARG A 498 -4.68 -17.65 7.20
C ARG A 498 -3.52 -16.73 7.56
N PHE A 499 -3.50 -16.28 8.79
CA PHE A 499 -2.40 -15.48 9.34
C PHE A 499 -1.66 -16.28 10.41
N ALA A 500 -0.39 -15.99 10.61
CA ALA A 500 0.33 -16.47 11.78
C ALA A 500 -0.26 -15.83 13.05
N ASP A 501 -0.08 -16.48 14.20
CA ASP A 501 -0.41 -15.86 15.47
C ASP A 501 0.44 -14.59 15.65
N TRP A 502 -0.22 -13.47 15.87
CA TRP A 502 0.44 -12.16 16.01
C TRP A 502 1.10 -11.98 17.39
N ARG A 503 0.67 -12.71 18.42
CA ARG A 503 1.11 -12.53 19.82
C ARG A 503 2.60 -12.79 20.03
N PRO A 504 3.21 -13.87 19.51
CA PRO A 504 4.61 -14.22 19.81
C PRO A 504 5.62 -13.14 19.49
N ILE A 505 5.43 -12.36 18.41
CA ILE A 505 6.39 -11.31 18.06
C ILE A 505 6.33 -10.13 19.05
N PHE A 506 5.14 -9.80 19.56
CA PHE A 506 5.00 -8.80 20.61
C PHE A 506 5.55 -9.29 21.95
N GLU A 507 5.31 -10.56 22.32
CA GLU A 507 5.85 -11.19 23.53
C GLU A 507 7.39 -11.22 23.50
N GLN A 508 7.99 -11.51 22.34
CA GLN A 508 9.44 -11.46 22.14
C GLN A 508 10.03 -10.06 22.41
N HIS A 509 9.28 -9.01 22.11
CA HIS A 509 9.69 -7.62 22.27
C HIS A 509 9.09 -6.94 23.51
N ALA A 510 8.41 -7.69 24.40
CA ALA A 510 7.77 -7.15 25.61
C ALA A 510 8.76 -6.60 26.66
N HIS A 511 10.06 -6.83 26.46
CA HIS A 511 11.11 -6.16 27.24
C HIS A 511 11.22 -4.66 26.93
N ILE A 512 10.68 -4.19 25.81
CA ILE A 512 10.56 -2.79 25.42
C ILE A 512 9.28 -2.25 26.06
N PRO A 513 9.35 -1.22 26.94
CA PRO A 513 8.23 -0.83 27.79
C PRO A 513 6.93 -0.52 27.03
N ASN A 514 6.99 0.27 25.95
CA ASN A 514 5.79 0.66 25.21
C ASN A 514 5.27 -0.43 24.28
N VAL A 515 6.11 -1.39 23.88
CA VAL A 515 5.65 -2.61 23.19
C VAL A 515 4.79 -3.46 24.14
N ALA A 516 5.20 -3.60 25.41
CA ALA A 516 4.40 -4.31 26.41
C ALA A 516 3.04 -3.63 26.66
N VAL A 517 3.01 -2.30 26.77
CA VAL A 517 1.75 -1.54 26.91
C VAL A 517 0.85 -1.72 25.69
N PHE A 518 1.41 -1.68 24.48
CA PHE A 518 0.65 -1.87 23.25
C PHE A 518 0.11 -3.32 23.13
N LEU A 519 0.88 -4.32 23.54
CA LEU A 519 0.42 -5.71 23.60
C LEU A 519 -0.79 -5.85 24.55
N ASP A 520 -0.77 -5.19 25.72
CA ASP A 520 -1.90 -5.17 26.63
C ASP A 520 -3.16 -4.54 25.99
N GLN A 521 -3.01 -3.45 25.24
CA GLN A 521 -4.08 -2.84 24.46
C GLN A 521 -4.62 -3.80 23.38
N ALA A 522 -3.74 -4.50 22.66
CA ALA A 522 -4.10 -5.46 21.62
C ALA A 522 -4.91 -6.66 22.18
N LEU A 523 -4.49 -7.20 23.33
CA LEU A 523 -5.21 -8.27 24.04
C LEU A 523 -6.57 -7.79 24.57
N ALA A 524 -6.63 -6.58 25.08
CA ALA A 524 -7.90 -5.97 25.51
C ALA A 524 -8.84 -5.76 24.30
N PHE A 525 -8.32 -5.37 23.13
CA PHE A 525 -9.10 -5.26 21.90
C PHE A 525 -9.63 -6.62 21.42
N GLN A 526 -8.80 -7.67 21.46
CA GLN A 526 -9.25 -9.03 21.17
C GLN A 526 -10.38 -9.44 22.11
N THR A 527 -10.29 -9.09 23.40
CA THR A 527 -11.34 -9.33 24.39
C THR A 527 -12.62 -8.56 24.06
N LEU A 528 -12.54 -7.29 23.64
CA LEU A 528 -13.69 -6.51 23.16
C LEU A 528 -14.39 -7.23 22.01
N LEU A 529 -13.64 -7.64 20.99
CA LEU A 529 -14.19 -8.34 19.82
C LEU A 529 -14.87 -9.67 20.19
N ALA A 530 -14.32 -10.40 21.17
CA ALA A 530 -14.85 -11.69 21.62
C ALA A 530 -16.09 -11.55 22.51
N THR A 531 -16.18 -10.52 23.36
CA THR A 531 -17.22 -10.38 24.40
C THR A 531 -18.30 -9.35 24.07
N ALA A 532 -18.01 -8.39 23.21
CA ALA A 532 -18.90 -7.31 22.82
C ALA A 532 -18.99 -7.21 21.28
N THR A 533 -19.22 -8.34 20.62
CA THR A 533 -19.26 -8.48 19.16
C THR A 533 -20.26 -7.50 18.52
N PRO A 534 -19.97 -6.97 17.31
CA PRO A 534 -20.89 -6.11 16.58
C PRO A 534 -22.25 -6.78 16.34
N THR A 535 -23.32 -6.05 16.62
CA THR A 535 -24.69 -6.49 16.31
C THR A 535 -24.93 -6.55 14.81
N PRO A 536 -25.98 -7.24 14.31
CA PRO A 536 -26.33 -7.24 12.90
C PRO A 536 -26.53 -5.84 12.31
N ALA A 537 -27.09 -4.90 13.07
CA ALA A 537 -27.24 -3.50 12.65
C ALA A 537 -25.87 -2.80 12.53
N GLN A 538 -24.98 -3.00 13.47
CA GLN A 538 -23.62 -2.43 13.44
C GLN A 538 -22.75 -3.02 12.33
N GLN A 539 -23.02 -4.26 11.88
CA GLN A 539 -22.34 -4.85 10.72
C GLN A 539 -22.69 -4.16 9.40
N GLN A 540 -23.73 -3.33 9.39
CA GLN A 540 -24.13 -2.46 8.25
C GLN A 540 -23.81 -0.98 8.51
N ASP A 541 -23.40 -0.64 9.73
CA ASP A 541 -23.00 0.71 10.12
C ASP A 541 -21.51 0.94 9.77
N VAL A 542 -21.28 1.55 8.63
CA VAL A 542 -19.94 1.81 8.10
C VAL A 542 -19.11 2.68 9.05
N ASP A 543 -19.73 3.65 9.73
CA ASP A 543 -19.04 4.55 10.66
C ASP A 543 -18.54 3.81 11.89
N PHE A 544 -19.36 2.89 12.45
CA PHE A 544 -18.94 2.01 13.54
C PHE A 544 -17.85 1.03 13.11
N LEU A 545 -18.02 0.42 11.93
CA LEU A 545 -17.04 -0.53 11.40
C LEU A 545 -15.68 0.13 11.14
N PHE A 546 -15.66 1.37 10.68
CA PHE A 546 -14.41 2.10 10.46
C PHE A 546 -13.70 2.42 11.77
N ALA A 547 -14.42 2.74 12.85
CA ALA A 547 -13.80 2.91 14.17
C ALA A 547 -13.14 1.62 14.67
N LEU A 548 -13.76 0.44 14.42
CA LEU A 548 -13.13 -0.86 14.70
C LEU A 548 -11.92 -1.11 13.80
N GLY A 549 -12.03 -0.75 12.54
CA GLY A 549 -10.98 -0.93 11.55
C GLY A 549 -9.72 -0.13 11.84
N GLU A 550 -9.85 1.11 12.35
CA GLU A 550 -8.70 1.92 12.78
C GLU A 550 -7.92 1.24 13.91
N LEU A 551 -8.61 0.66 14.90
CA LEU A 551 -7.96 -0.14 15.95
C LEU A 551 -7.32 -1.40 15.39
N PHE A 552 -8.06 -2.14 14.56
CA PHE A 552 -7.60 -3.41 14.01
C PHE A 552 -6.30 -3.24 13.19
N THR A 553 -6.27 -2.27 12.28
CA THR A 553 -5.16 -2.12 11.33
C THR A 553 -3.85 -1.74 12.00
N MET A 554 -3.89 -1.18 13.22
CA MET A 554 -2.67 -0.91 13.99
C MET A 554 -1.96 -2.19 14.44
N LEU A 555 -2.66 -3.31 14.64
CA LEU A 555 -2.03 -4.56 15.07
C LEU A 555 -1.15 -5.18 13.97
N PRO A 556 -1.64 -5.49 12.76
CA PRO A 556 -0.78 -5.99 11.69
C PRO A 556 0.28 -4.96 11.26
N TYR A 557 0.02 -3.65 11.41
CA TYR A 557 1.01 -2.62 11.17
C TYR A 557 2.18 -2.73 12.17
N ALA A 558 1.88 -2.79 13.47
CA ALA A 558 2.88 -2.96 14.52
C ALA A 558 3.60 -4.32 14.45
N GLN A 559 2.87 -5.41 14.09
CA GLN A 559 3.46 -6.73 13.91
C GLN A 559 4.59 -6.72 12.86
N LEU A 560 4.31 -6.22 11.66
CA LEU A 560 5.30 -6.21 10.59
C LEU A 560 6.52 -5.33 10.93
N ILE A 561 6.31 -4.24 11.64
CA ILE A 561 7.41 -3.40 12.15
C ILE A 561 8.32 -4.20 13.09
N LEU A 562 7.75 -4.94 14.05
CA LEU A 562 8.54 -5.75 14.98
C LEU A 562 9.23 -6.92 14.27
N GLU A 563 8.58 -7.56 13.30
CA GLU A 563 9.21 -8.60 12.48
C GLU A 563 10.42 -8.07 11.72
N GLN A 564 10.30 -6.90 11.08
CA GLN A 564 11.39 -6.28 10.36
C GLN A 564 12.49 -5.81 11.30
N ALA A 565 12.12 -5.21 12.41
CA ALA A 565 13.05 -4.76 13.45
C ALA A 565 13.91 -5.92 13.98
N ALA A 566 13.31 -7.10 14.18
CA ALA A 566 14.04 -8.31 14.59
C ALA A 566 15.01 -8.80 13.50
N ILE A 567 14.66 -8.68 12.22
CA ILE A 567 15.52 -9.07 11.09
C ILE A 567 16.72 -8.13 10.96
N GLU A 568 16.51 -6.84 11.13
CA GLU A 568 17.53 -5.80 10.91
C GLU A 568 18.33 -5.45 12.17
N GLY A 569 17.87 -5.85 13.35
CA GLY A 569 18.47 -5.44 14.62
C GLY A 569 18.25 -3.95 14.91
N ALA A 570 17.01 -3.47 14.70
CA ALA A 570 16.66 -2.06 14.87
C ALA A 570 16.86 -1.57 16.31
N ASP A 571 17.16 -0.28 16.45
CA ASP A 571 17.41 0.35 17.75
C ASP A 571 16.17 0.34 18.65
N GLN A 572 16.35 -0.18 19.87
CA GLN A 572 15.26 -0.31 20.84
C GLN A 572 14.71 1.04 21.30
N ALA A 573 15.54 2.10 21.36
CA ALA A 573 15.07 3.43 21.74
C ALA A 573 14.11 4.01 20.68
N ILE A 574 14.40 3.78 19.39
CA ILE A 574 13.50 4.18 18.30
C ILE A 574 12.20 3.37 18.33
N LEU A 575 12.29 2.06 18.56
CA LEU A 575 11.10 1.21 18.68
C LEU A 575 10.24 1.63 19.87
N ASP A 576 10.83 1.89 21.02
CA ASP A 576 10.08 2.31 22.20
C ASP A 576 9.44 3.70 22.00
N GLN A 577 10.12 4.65 21.33
CA GLN A 577 9.54 5.94 20.94
C GLN A 577 8.38 5.77 19.95
N LEU A 578 8.50 4.88 18.99
CA LEU A 578 7.44 4.58 18.03
C LEU A 578 6.22 3.95 18.72
N PHE A 579 6.45 3.01 19.63
CA PHE A 579 5.36 2.38 20.37
C PHE A 579 4.73 3.30 21.44
N ASP A 580 5.45 4.31 21.95
CA ASP A 580 4.85 5.43 22.70
C ASP A 580 3.75 6.11 21.85
N LEU A 581 4.06 6.42 20.59
CA LEU A 581 3.09 6.98 19.64
C LEU A 581 1.91 6.02 19.39
N PHE A 582 2.18 4.74 19.21
CA PHE A 582 1.14 3.75 18.95
C PHE A 582 0.19 3.56 20.15
N VAL A 583 0.69 3.58 21.36
CA VAL A 583 -0.13 3.56 22.58
C VAL A 583 -1.09 4.77 22.61
N ARG A 584 -0.58 5.96 22.26
CA ARG A 584 -1.41 7.18 22.19
C ARG A 584 -2.45 7.12 21.08
N ASP A 585 -2.05 6.68 19.88
CA ASP A 585 -2.94 6.57 18.73
C ASP A 585 -4.02 5.53 18.96
N PHE A 586 -3.66 4.35 19.52
CA PHE A 586 -4.62 3.31 19.86
C PHE A 586 -5.65 3.80 20.90
N SER A 587 -5.20 4.51 21.93
CA SER A 587 -6.07 5.14 22.92
C SER A 587 -7.02 6.16 22.30
N LYS A 588 -6.55 6.98 21.35
CA LYS A 588 -7.38 7.93 20.59
C LYS A 588 -8.47 7.22 19.78
N HIS A 589 -8.12 6.13 19.09
CA HIS A 589 -9.10 5.33 18.34
C HIS A 589 -10.09 4.63 19.25
N ALA A 590 -9.67 4.18 20.43
CA ALA A 590 -10.55 3.61 21.45
C ALA A 590 -11.60 4.61 21.94
N VAL A 591 -11.21 5.85 22.22
CA VAL A 591 -12.14 6.93 22.59
C VAL A 591 -13.10 7.23 21.42
N THR A 592 -12.61 7.22 20.18
CA THR A 592 -13.47 7.37 19.00
C THR A 592 -14.52 6.26 18.91
N LEU A 593 -14.15 5.01 19.14
CA LEU A 593 -15.09 3.88 19.16
C LEU A 593 -16.11 4.02 20.29
N ASN A 594 -15.68 4.44 21.49
CA ASN A 594 -16.56 4.68 22.63
C ASN A 594 -17.65 5.70 22.32
N GLY A 595 -17.28 6.77 21.57
CA GLY A 595 -18.19 7.87 21.20
C GLY A 595 -19.12 7.58 20.03
N LYS A 596 -19.08 6.39 19.39
CA LYS A 596 -19.96 6.09 18.27
C LYS A 596 -21.43 5.94 18.72
N PRO A 597 -22.39 6.60 18.03
CA PRO A 597 -23.81 6.57 18.43
C PRO A 597 -24.41 5.17 18.51
N SER A 598 -23.96 4.25 17.63
CA SER A 598 -24.42 2.86 17.61
C SER A 598 -23.71 1.96 18.61
N ALA A 599 -22.66 2.45 19.32
CA ALA A 599 -21.92 1.65 20.29
C ALA A 599 -22.80 1.25 21.49
N THR A 600 -22.88 -0.05 21.75
CA THR A 600 -23.61 -0.56 22.93
C THR A 600 -22.87 -0.22 24.22
N LYS A 601 -23.59 -0.21 25.36
CA LYS A 601 -22.97 0.05 26.67
C LYS A 601 -21.79 -0.90 26.97
N ALA A 602 -21.90 -2.16 26.58
CA ALA A 602 -20.81 -3.13 26.74
C ALA A 602 -19.59 -2.75 25.91
N GLN A 603 -19.78 -2.32 24.66
CA GLN A 603 -18.70 -1.85 23.78
C GLN A 603 -18.07 -0.56 24.30
N GLN A 604 -18.88 0.40 24.79
CA GLN A 604 -18.38 1.64 25.39
C GLN A 604 -17.45 1.36 26.59
N VAL A 605 -17.87 0.49 27.52
CA VAL A 605 -17.04 0.10 28.67
C VAL A 605 -15.75 -0.56 28.21
N ARG A 606 -15.83 -1.52 27.29
CA ARG A 606 -14.65 -2.23 26.78
C ARG A 606 -13.74 -1.33 25.97
N ALA A 607 -14.26 -0.34 25.24
CA ALA A 607 -13.44 0.63 24.54
C ALA A 607 -12.61 1.49 25.50
N LEU A 608 -13.14 1.85 26.67
CA LEU A 608 -12.36 2.55 27.70
C LEU A 608 -11.25 1.68 28.31
N ASP A 609 -11.46 0.34 28.37
CA ASP A 609 -10.43 -0.60 28.81
C ASP A 609 -9.21 -0.63 27.84
N LEU A 610 -9.32 -0.05 26.64
CA LEU A 610 -8.22 0.05 25.67
C LEU A 610 -7.35 1.29 25.91
N VAL A 611 -7.83 2.26 26.67
CA VAL A 611 -7.12 3.53 26.88
C VAL A 611 -5.95 3.31 27.83
N ARG A 612 -4.73 3.59 27.35
CA ARG A 612 -3.50 3.48 28.13
C ARG A 612 -2.64 4.74 27.97
N ARG A 613 -1.72 4.93 28.88
CA ARG A 613 -0.66 5.93 28.79
C ARG A 613 0.65 5.23 28.47
N PRO A 614 1.47 5.79 27.57
CA PRO A 614 2.81 5.26 27.36
C PRO A 614 3.68 5.42 28.61
N VAL A 615 4.72 4.61 28.69
CA VAL A 615 5.77 4.74 29.69
C VAL A 615 6.70 5.87 29.24
N PRO A 616 6.79 7.00 29.98
CA PRO A 616 7.69 8.08 29.62
C PRO A 616 9.13 7.69 29.94
N ASP A 617 10.06 8.09 29.05
CA ASP A 617 11.50 7.90 29.23
C ASP A 617 12.25 9.08 28.59
N ALA A 618 12.89 9.90 29.42
CA ALA A 618 13.62 11.08 28.98
C ALA A 618 14.95 10.70 28.29
N GLU A 619 15.61 9.62 28.73
CA GLU A 619 16.88 9.18 28.14
C GLU A 619 16.65 8.64 26.74
N ARG A 620 15.64 7.81 26.53
CA ARG A 620 15.16 7.34 25.21
C ARG A 620 14.89 8.52 24.29
N PHE A 621 14.15 9.52 24.77
CA PHE A 621 13.81 10.71 23.99
C PHE A 621 15.07 11.44 23.51
N GLU A 622 16.06 11.67 24.41
CA GLU A 622 17.32 12.32 24.04
C GLU A 622 18.16 11.48 23.08
N GLN A 623 18.15 10.16 23.21
CA GLN A 623 18.82 9.26 22.26
C GLN A 623 18.23 9.39 20.85
N VAL A 624 16.90 9.35 20.73
CA VAL A 624 16.21 9.52 19.45
C VAL A 624 16.49 10.92 18.88
N LEU A 625 16.38 11.96 19.69
CA LEU A 625 16.66 13.33 19.26
C LEU A 625 18.12 13.52 18.81
N GLY A 626 19.07 12.85 19.46
CA GLY A 626 20.48 12.83 19.06
C GLY A 626 20.67 12.30 17.65
N ARG A 627 19.94 11.22 17.28
CA ARG A 627 19.95 10.68 15.91
C ARG A 627 19.34 11.65 14.92
N VAL A 628 18.23 12.31 15.28
CA VAL A 628 17.61 13.33 14.42
C VAL A 628 18.58 14.47 14.15
N ARG A 629 19.24 15.01 15.19
CA ARG A 629 20.24 16.08 15.02
C ARG A 629 21.40 15.67 14.13
N GLY A 630 21.78 14.38 14.15
CA GLY A 630 22.80 13.82 13.27
C GLY A 630 22.44 13.86 11.78
N LEU A 631 21.19 14.16 11.41
CA LEU A 631 20.78 14.34 10.02
C LEU A 631 21.16 15.71 9.46
N ALA A 632 21.46 16.70 10.32
CA ALA A 632 21.83 18.05 9.88
C ALA A 632 23.10 18.00 9.00
N GLY A 633 22.97 18.43 7.75
CA GLY A 633 24.06 18.41 6.78
C GLY A 633 24.49 17.01 6.30
N ALA A 634 23.83 15.93 6.74
CA ALA A 634 24.20 14.57 6.31
C ALA A 634 23.84 14.29 4.84
N TYR A 635 22.82 14.96 4.35
CA TYR A 635 22.48 14.96 2.93
C TYR A 635 22.05 16.37 2.50
N GLU A 636 22.57 16.79 1.37
CA GLU A 636 22.14 17.97 0.64
C GLU A 636 22.16 17.64 -0.85
N MET A 637 21.05 17.88 -1.54
CA MET A 637 20.97 17.65 -2.96
C MET A 637 21.91 18.60 -3.71
N SER A 638 22.55 18.13 -4.76
CA SER A 638 23.40 18.95 -5.64
C SER A 638 22.63 20.17 -6.16
N ALA A 639 23.31 21.33 -6.27
CA ALA A 639 22.70 22.62 -6.60
C ALA A 639 22.16 22.67 -8.05
#